data_59d6e8dd9d6e5d6c1706d03164555024
#
_entry.id   59d6e8dd9d6e5d6c1706d03164555024
#
_cell.length_a   1.000
_cell.length_b   1.000
_cell.length_c   1.000
_cell.angle_alpha   90.00
_cell.angle_beta   90.00
_cell.angle_gamma   90.00
#
_symmetry.space_group_name_H-M   'P 1'
#
loop_
_entity.id
_entity.type
_entity.pdbx_description
1 polymer ?
#
loop_
_entity_poly.entity_id
_entity_poly.type
_entity_poly.pdbx_seq_one_letter_code
_entity_poly.pdbx_strand_id
1 'polypeptide(L)'
;MLSSRKMKCFMIFLAILLFNTAVLAENNLDSFNQVNENEYLKLYINEETAEIAVEKKNSGEIWFSNPPDRDSMEQMASGRKRDALNSQLSIEFYNPSDRLFNMDSYTDGILNNQYQISKISDGVRVDFELGKKWEENDYTPGIIGKERFENEILANLSESQQKFILKQYHLITMTELEEDEEHLGIYGVDMKKLFGNYDIKVLSENMSDKDRRLLIQDYLKNIVEAKEYTGLGNIKAEDIKPLKENSAYILKSDILSWDTGKIVNSIKESGYTPGKIQEDHQKFNFTPPWPNIKNFKLAIEYLLDGEDLLVRIPGNSIEYPRDVIDQTTGDRVTLPLTNISVLPYFEAGNIEAEGYMFIPDGSGGLIHLNSNKTDISPYEKSVYGRDYSKSSIEELGPYLEQQIHMPIYGISKGYKGFLSIIEKGDSLAKINAEVAGMRDSYNKVYPKFEVIPKSQVTLEGSLSHLSINMYQARNYDRDILIRYKLLTSENNDYSSMASIYRNYLVDKYDLKKISSDTDIPFLLEILGGINKVEPVFGVPTRTVKPLTTYSQAEDLINKLNNKGIENMAVVFNGWLDGGIEHTYPDKATVEGKLGNKNDFYSLISLIKKKNIDFYPEVSFLNIYHNKLFDGFNAYRDNARFINRKYAFIYDQFWLDTYQSDDDKTKIILSPRSLEGLVDDFIEDYQDYGINGLSLRFMAQQINSDYRTNPNQLIDREQAKEILIKQLQKIKDIKKYNLNFRGGNIFTAPYTDYYIESPIYSGSKTIFDEGIPFYQMVLHGYIQYSGQPINLAEKPEIHLLKLLEIGGLPYYRWSYEKGSVVKKSEYNDQFSIYYGDHLEEAVKYYNEVNSILAELQDKEIIKHEKLDSDIYKVLYENGSYIIINYSQEKVEVDGFIINSQDYKFIRGDM
;
A
#
# COMPACT_ATOMS: atom_id res chain seq x y z
N MET A 1 -35.01 -18.82 -56.07
CA MET A 1 -35.82 -18.76 -54.83
C MET A 1 -35.65 -20.05 -54.06
N LEU A 2 -34.58 -20.18 -53.31
CA LEU A 2 -34.37 -21.27 -52.36
C LEU A 2 -34.28 -20.63 -50.97
N SER A 3 -35.39 -20.74 -50.43
CA SER A 3 -35.98 -20.51 -49.13
C SER A 3 -35.13 -19.90 -48.02
N SER A 4 -35.55 -18.72 -47.62
CA SER A 4 -35.17 -18.00 -46.38
C SER A 4 -35.30 -18.86 -45.10
N ARG A 5 -35.97 -20.00 -45.16
CA ARG A 5 -36.09 -20.95 -44.07
C ARG A 5 -34.80 -21.76 -43.78
N LYS A 6 -34.03 -22.14 -44.80
CA LYS A 6 -32.78 -22.87 -44.63
C LYS A 6 -31.65 -21.97 -44.09
N MET A 7 -31.68 -20.70 -44.46
CA MET A 7 -30.71 -19.71 -43.95
C MET A 7 -30.99 -19.30 -42.48
N LYS A 8 -32.30 -19.25 -42.09
CA LYS A 8 -32.69 -19.04 -40.69
C LYS A 8 -32.33 -20.24 -39.78
N CYS A 9 -32.52 -21.50 -40.28
CA CYS A 9 -32.11 -22.68 -39.56
C CYS A 9 -30.56 -22.78 -39.43
N PHE A 10 -29.83 -22.37 -40.48
CA PHE A 10 -28.37 -22.36 -40.44
C PHE A 10 -27.81 -21.27 -39.49
N MET A 11 -28.43 -20.08 -39.45
CA MET A 11 -28.08 -19.04 -38.49
C MET A 11 -28.48 -19.40 -37.06
N ILE A 12 -29.60 -20.12 -36.85
CA ILE A 12 -29.95 -20.61 -35.51
C ILE A 12 -29.01 -21.75 -35.08
N PHE A 13 -28.59 -22.62 -36.03
CA PHE A 13 -27.61 -23.67 -35.71
C PHE A 13 -26.20 -23.11 -35.50
N LEU A 14 -25.81 -22.04 -36.22
CA LEU A 14 -24.56 -21.32 -35.99
C LEU A 14 -24.61 -20.53 -34.69
N ALA A 15 -25.76 -19.92 -34.34
CA ALA A 15 -25.94 -19.24 -33.04
C ALA A 15 -25.94 -20.23 -31.86
N ILE A 16 -26.52 -21.42 -32.01
CA ILE A 16 -26.47 -22.49 -31.00
C ILE A 16 -25.07 -23.09 -30.92
N LEU A 17 -24.30 -23.18 -32.02
CA LEU A 17 -22.88 -23.59 -31.96
C LEU A 17 -21.98 -22.51 -31.35
N LEU A 18 -22.25 -21.23 -31.61
CA LEU A 18 -21.54 -20.11 -30.99
C LEU A 18 -21.91 -19.90 -29.52
N PHE A 19 -23.16 -20.27 -29.12
CA PHE A 19 -23.52 -20.28 -27.68
C PHE A 19 -22.97 -21.50 -26.92
N ASN A 20 -22.70 -22.63 -27.61
CA ASN A 20 -22.08 -23.80 -26.98
C ASN A 20 -20.53 -23.76 -26.94
N THR A 21 -19.89 -22.85 -27.66
CA THR A 21 -18.44 -22.64 -27.55
C THR A 21 -18.05 -21.57 -26.50
N ALA A 22 -19.05 -20.87 -25.92
CA ALA A 22 -18.80 -19.89 -24.84
C ALA A 22 -19.00 -20.46 -23.41
N VAL A 23 -19.30 -21.75 -23.26
CA VAL A 23 -19.54 -22.39 -21.95
C VAL A 23 -18.87 -23.76 -21.90
N LEU A 24 -17.58 -23.82 -22.20
CA LEU A 24 -16.69 -24.90 -21.77
C LEU A 24 -15.37 -24.23 -21.33
N ALA A 25 -15.44 -23.31 -20.35
CA ALA A 25 -14.39 -23.26 -19.35
C ALA A 25 -14.54 -24.59 -18.58
N GLU A 26 -13.76 -25.60 -18.96
CA GLU A 26 -13.61 -26.81 -18.14
C GLU A 26 -13.44 -26.35 -16.69
N ASN A 27 -14.33 -26.82 -15.80
CA ASN A 27 -14.15 -26.68 -14.35
C ASN A 27 -12.89 -27.47 -14.00
N ASN A 28 -11.74 -26.84 -14.08
CA ASN A 28 -10.44 -27.49 -13.89
C ASN A 28 -10.15 -27.67 -12.39
N LEU A 29 -11.09 -28.33 -11.68
CA LEU A 29 -10.93 -28.76 -10.31
C LEU A 29 -10.34 -30.18 -10.16
N ASP A 30 -9.95 -30.83 -11.26
CA ASP A 30 -9.46 -32.22 -11.26
C ASP A 30 -8.23 -32.42 -10.35
N SER A 31 -7.42 -31.38 -10.16
CA SER A 31 -6.25 -31.38 -9.28
C SER A 31 -6.52 -30.81 -7.88
N PHE A 32 -7.77 -30.44 -7.56
CA PHE A 32 -8.13 -29.81 -6.30
C PHE A 32 -8.98 -30.75 -5.42
N ASN A 33 -8.66 -30.80 -4.14
CA ASN A 33 -9.42 -31.54 -3.13
C ASN A 33 -10.29 -30.57 -2.31
N GLN A 34 -11.58 -30.92 -2.10
CA GLN A 34 -12.44 -30.15 -1.21
C GLN A 34 -11.98 -30.33 0.25
N VAL A 35 -11.69 -29.22 0.93
CA VAL A 35 -11.19 -29.22 2.31
C VAL A 35 -12.18 -28.67 3.33
N ASN A 36 -13.07 -27.77 2.91
CA ASN A 36 -14.13 -27.24 3.75
C ASN A 36 -15.34 -26.79 2.94
N GLU A 37 -16.49 -26.64 3.59
CA GLU A 37 -17.68 -26.01 3.04
C GLU A 37 -18.56 -25.43 4.16
N ASN A 38 -19.31 -24.39 3.82
CA ASN A 38 -20.40 -23.87 4.64
C ASN A 38 -21.71 -23.83 3.83
N GLU A 39 -22.72 -23.09 4.27
CA GLU A 39 -24.01 -22.99 3.58
C GLU A 39 -23.86 -22.40 2.15
N TYR A 40 -22.92 -21.47 1.92
CA TYR A 40 -22.79 -20.66 0.71
C TYR A 40 -21.64 -21.09 -0.21
N LEU A 41 -20.52 -21.53 0.38
CA LEU A 41 -19.25 -21.73 -0.30
C LEU A 41 -18.69 -23.14 -0.09
N LYS A 42 -17.88 -23.59 -1.08
CA LYS A 42 -16.96 -24.73 -0.93
C LYS A 42 -15.54 -24.25 -1.16
N LEU A 43 -14.61 -24.68 -0.31
CA LEU A 43 -13.19 -24.40 -0.40
C LEU A 43 -12.44 -25.66 -0.84
N TYR A 44 -11.62 -25.49 -1.86
CA TYR A 44 -10.75 -26.53 -2.42
C TYR A 44 -9.30 -26.11 -2.31
N ILE A 45 -8.40 -27.09 -2.24
CA ILE A 45 -6.95 -26.89 -2.29
C ILE A 45 -6.29 -27.89 -3.24
N ASN A 46 -5.32 -27.41 -3.99
CA ASN A 46 -4.38 -28.30 -4.70
C ASN A 46 -3.24 -28.62 -3.74
N GLU A 47 -3.09 -29.89 -3.38
CA GLU A 47 -2.09 -30.33 -2.40
C GLU A 47 -0.65 -30.25 -2.92
N GLU A 48 -0.44 -30.24 -4.25
CA GLU A 48 0.89 -30.17 -4.86
C GLU A 48 1.40 -28.73 -5.00
N THR A 49 0.49 -27.75 -5.18
CA THR A 49 0.84 -26.34 -5.42
C THR A 49 0.38 -25.40 -4.31
N ALA A 50 -0.41 -25.90 -3.34
CA ALA A 50 -1.07 -25.12 -2.29
C ALA A 50 -1.99 -24.02 -2.81
N GLU A 51 -2.35 -24.04 -4.10
CA GLU A 51 -3.35 -23.15 -4.69
C GLU A 51 -4.74 -23.49 -4.15
N ILE A 52 -5.59 -22.46 -4.00
CA ILE A 52 -6.98 -22.66 -3.60
C ILE A 52 -7.95 -22.29 -4.73
N ALA A 53 -9.13 -22.92 -4.64
CA ALA A 53 -10.30 -22.52 -5.40
C ALA A 53 -11.50 -22.41 -4.46
N VAL A 54 -12.39 -21.44 -4.73
CA VAL A 54 -13.63 -21.24 -3.96
C VAL A 54 -14.81 -21.28 -4.91
N GLU A 55 -15.75 -22.19 -4.67
CA GLU A 55 -17.00 -22.31 -5.44
C GLU A 55 -18.17 -21.68 -4.68
N LYS A 56 -18.93 -20.81 -5.34
CA LYS A 56 -20.19 -20.27 -4.78
C LYS A 56 -21.33 -21.22 -5.13
N LYS A 57 -21.94 -21.85 -4.13
CA LYS A 57 -22.90 -22.98 -4.31
C LYS A 57 -24.15 -22.60 -5.11
N ASN A 58 -24.60 -21.35 -5.00
CA ASN A 58 -25.82 -20.91 -5.67
C ASN A 58 -25.64 -20.64 -7.18
N SER A 59 -24.45 -20.19 -7.60
CA SER A 59 -24.15 -19.87 -9.00
C SER A 59 -23.27 -20.92 -9.68
N GLY A 60 -22.51 -21.71 -8.91
CA GLY A 60 -21.54 -22.67 -9.43
C GLY A 60 -20.26 -22.01 -9.97
N GLU A 61 -20.12 -20.69 -9.83
CA GLU A 61 -18.92 -19.96 -10.23
C GLU A 61 -17.76 -20.28 -9.27
N ILE A 62 -16.54 -20.29 -9.83
CA ILE A 62 -15.32 -20.65 -9.10
C ILE A 62 -14.31 -19.53 -9.19
N TRP A 63 -13.72 -19.13 -8.07
CA TRP A 63 -12.62 -18.18 -7.95
C TRP A 63 -11.33 -18.92 -7.63
N PHE A 64 -10.25 -18.57 -8.34
CA PHE A 64 -8.93 -19.22 -8.16
C PHE A 64 -7.91 -18.25 -7.56
N SER A 65 -7.06 -18.77 -6.66
CA SER A 65 -5.93 -18.00 -6.12
C SER A 65 -4.89 -17.63 -7.16
N ASN A 66 -4.80 -18.42 -8.22
CA ASN A 66 -3.82 -18.28 -9.30
C ASN A 66 -4.49 -18.51 -10.66
N PRO A 67 -3.99 -17.92 -11.77
CA PRO A 67 -4.60 -18.08 -13.07
C PRO A 67 -4.65 -19.53 -13.53
N PRO A 68 -5.82 -20.12 -13.76
CA PRO A 68 -5.93 -21.52 -14.20
C PRO A 68 -5.47 -21.73 -15.65
N ASP A 69 -5.42 -20.65 -16.44
CA ASP A 69 -5.07 -20.66 -17.87
C ASP A 69 -3.60 -20.30 -18.14
N ARG A 70 -2.76 -20.18 -17.09
CA ARG A 70 -1.37 -19.69 -17.19
C ARG A 70 -0.48 -20.49 -18.14
N ASP A 71 -0.74 -21.79 -18.31
CA ASP A 71 0.07 -22.62 -19.21
C ASP A 71 -0.10 -22.24 -20.68
N SER A 72 -1.28 -21.77 -21.05
CA SER A 72 -1.61 -21.34 -22.41
C SER A 72 -1.47 -19.84 -22.62
N MET A 73 -1.76 -19.01 -21.63
CA MET A 73 -1.86 -17.56 -21.76
C MET A 73 -0.58 -16.81 -21.37
N GLU A 74 0.30 -17.41 -20.55
CA GLU A 74 1.58 -16.77 -20.20
C GLU A 74 2.61 -16.90 -21.34
N GLN A 75 2.91 -15.77 -21.98
CA GLN A 75 3.82 -15.70 -23.12
C GLN A 75 5.09 -14.87 -22.87
N MET A 76 5.16 -14.17 -21.73
CA MET A 76 6.23 -13.21 -21.43
C MET A 76 7.19 -13.72 -20.36
N ALA A 77 6.63 -14.23 -19.25
CA ALA A 77 7.44 -14.69 -18.14
C ALA A 77 8.07 -16.06 -18.44
N SER A 78 9.33 -16.23 -18.04
CA SER A 78 10.07 -17.49 -18.17
C SER A 78 10.88 -17.79 -16.91
N GLY A 79 11.22 -19.08 -16.70
CA GLY A 79 11.95 -19.54 -15.53
C GLY A 79 11.24 -19.12 -14.22
N ARG A 80 12.01 -18.69 -13.23
CA ARG A 80 11.49 -18.29 -11.91
C ARG A 80 10.30 -17.31 -11.96
N LYS A 81 10.25 -16.39 -12.95
CA LYS A 81 9.13 -15.45 -13.09
C LYS A 81 7.85 -16.15 -13.50
N ARG A 82 7.94 -17.19 -14.34
CA ARG A 82 6.80 -18.03 -14.71
C ARG A 82 6.36 -18.89 -13.54
N ASP A 83 7.31 -19.47 -12.81
CA ASP A 83 7.03 -20.30 -11.63
C ASP A 83 6.29 -19.50 -10.55
N ALA A 84 6.63 -18.20 -10.38
CA ALA A 84 6.00 -17.30 -9.42
C ALA A 84 4.49 -17.08 -9.66
N LEU A 85 3.95 -17.36 -10.86
CA LEU A 85 2.50 -17.34 -11.10
C LEU A 85 1.73 -18.37 -10.27
N ASN A 86 2.42 -19.39 -9.74
CA ASN A 86 1.83 -20.40 -8.85
C ASN A 86 1.86 -19.98 -7.37
N SER A 87 2.43 -18.82 -7.04
CA SER A 87 2.66 -18.42 -5.65
C SER A 87 1.44 -17.75 -5.02
N GLN A 88 1.15 -18.08 -3.76
CA GLN A 88 0.14 -17.45 -2.92
C GLN A 88 0.69 -16.29 -2.10
N LEU A 89 1.99 -16.34 -1.82
CA LEU A 89 2.71 -15.32 -1.04
C LEU A 89 4.02 -14.97 -1.72
N SER A 90 4.43 -13.71 -1.62
CA SER A 90 5.82 -13.32 -1.88
C SER A 90 6.33 -12.40 -0.76
N ILE A 91 7.61 -12.49 -0.49
CA ILE A 91 8.29 -11.69 0.53
C ILE A 91 9.42 -10.88 -0.06
N GLU A 92 9.66 -9.71 0.52
CA GLU A 92 10.82 -8.87 0.23
C GLU A 92 11.67 -8.74 1.48
N PHE A 93 12.98 -8.93 1.34
CA PHE A 93 13.94 -8.78 2.44
C PHE A 93 15.26 -8.20 1.95
N TYR A 94 16.06 -7.70 2.88
CA TYR A 94 17.37 -7.14 2.58
C TYR A 94 18.48 -8.02 3.14
N ASN A 95 19.59 -8.13 2.39
CA ASN A 95 20.80 -8.76 2.90
C ASN A 95 21.67 -7.73 3.68
N PRO A 96 22.77 -8.18 4.35
CA PRO A 96 23.64 -7.28 5.07
C PRO A 96 24.34 -6.19 4.23
N SER A 97 24.36 -6.37 2.90
CA SER A 97 24.88 -5.36 1.97
C SER A 97 23.80 -4.42 1.44
N ASP A 98 22.65 -4.30 2.11
CA ASP A 98 21.49 -3.49 1.74
C ASP A 98 20.91 -3.77 0.35
N ARG A 99 21.09 -4.99 -0.14
CA ARG A 99 20.50 -5.43 -1.41
C ARG A 99 19.14 -6.09 -1.19
N LEU A 100 18.15 -5.67 -1.97
CA LEU A 100 16.80 -6.23 -1.95
C LEU A 100 16.75 -7.59 -2.64
N PHE A 101 16.10 -8.54 -2.01
CA PHE A 101 15.79 -9.88 -2.52
C PHE A 101 14.31 -10.18 -2.38
N ASN A 102 13.82 -11.06 -3.27
CA ASN A 102 12.45 -11.57 -3.26
C ASN A 102 12.49 -13.10 -3.16
N MET A 103 11.58 -13.64 -2.37
CA MET A 103 11.23 -15.06 -2.34
C MET A 103 9.72 -15.23 -2.46
N ASP A 104 9.28 -16.37 -2.94
CA ASP A 104 7.88 -16.68 -3.10
C ASP A 104 7.54 -18.09 -2.62
N SER A 105 6.25 -18.32 -2.30
CA SER A 105 5.78 -19.56 -1.70
C SER A 105 5.96 -20.78 -2.61
N TYR A 106 5.91 -20.62 -3.92
CA TYR A 106 6.06 -21.70 -4.86
C TYR A 106 7.52 -22.05 -5.12
N THR A 107 8.29 -21.09 -5.61
CA THR A 107 9.68 -21.31 -6.03
C THR A 107 10.61 -21.64 -4.85
N ASP A 108 10.42 -20.98 -3.69
CA ASP A 108 11.31 -21.13 -2.54
C ASP A 108 10.76 -22.05 -1.44
N GLY A 109 9.47 -22.41 -1.52
CA GLY A 109 8.81 -23.29 -0.56
C GLY A 109 8.38 -24.62 -1.20
N ILE A 110 7.39 -24.57 -2.09
CA ILE A 110 6.73 -25.76 -2.66
C ILE A 110 7.71 -26.62 -3.48
N LEU A 111 8.45 -26.02 -4.41
CA LEU A 111 9.45 -26.75 -5.22
C LEU A 111 10.56 -27.39 -4.38
N ASN A 112 10.77 -26.92 -3.15
CA ASN A 112 11.71 -27.48 -2.19
C ASN A 112 11.05 -28.49 -1.23
N ASN A 113 9.76 -28.84 -1.41
CA ASN A 113 8.96 -29.66 -0.47
C ASN A 113 8.98 -29.11 0.97
N GLN A 114 9.01 -27.78 1.14
CA GLN A 114 9.10 -27.07 2.42
C GLN A 114 7.79 -26.35 2.75
N TYR A 115 6.70 -27.10 2.73
CA TYR A 115 5.38 -26.62 3.12
C TYR A 115 4.58 -27.72 3.81
N GLN A 116 3.58 -27.30 4.59
CA GLN A 116 2.68 -28.22 5.25
C GLN A 116 1.25 -27.69 5.16
N ILE A 117 0.34 -28.52 4.65
CA ILE A 117 -1.09 -28.23 4.61
C ILE A 117 -1.75 -28.90 5.82
N SER A 118 -2.56 -28.15 6.54
CA SER A 118 -3.31 -28.65 7.70
C SER A 118 -4.75 -28.14 7.67
N LYS A 119 -5.71 -29.02 7.94
CA LYS A 119 -7.10 -28.61 8.07
C LYS A 119 -7.32 -27.93 9.42
N ILE A 120 -8.05 -26.81 9.42
CA ILE A 120 -8.47 -26.06 10.60
C ILE A 120 -10.00 -26.02 10.66
N SER A 121 -10.58 -25.50 11.77
CA SER A 121 -12.03 -25.58 12.01
C SER A 121 -12.88 -25.05 10.87
N ASP A 122 -12.52 -23.85 10.33
CA ASP A 122 -13.33 -23.15 9.34
C ASP A 122 -12.64 -23.04 7.97
N GLY A 123 -11.59 -23.86 7.74
CA GLY A 123 -10.82 -23.76 6.50
C GLY A 123 -9.57 -24.63 6.45
N VAL A 124 -8.53 -24.08 5.82
CA VAL A 124 -7.24 -24.74 5.63
C VAL A 124 -6.10 -23.76 5.91
N ARG A 125 -5.03 -24.26 6.52
CA ARG A 125 -3.78 -23.56 6.78
C ARG A 125 -2.65 -24.17 5.98
N VAL A 126 -1.83 -23.33 5.39
CA VAL A 126 -0.58 -23.70 4.73
C VAL A 126 0.57 -22.99 5.43
N ASP A 127 1.47 -23.78 6.02
CA ASP A 127 2.72 -23.30 6.60
C ASP A 127 3.81 -23.42 5.56
N PHE A 128 4.51 -22.34 5.25
CA PHE A 128 5.62 -22.29 4.32
C PHE A 128 6.94 -22.04 5.06
N GLU A 129 7.98 -22.70 4.59
CA GLU A 129 9.36 -22.38 4.94
C GLU A 129 10.11 -22.04 3.66
N LEU A 130 10.41 -20.74 3.47
CA LEU A 130 11.00 -20.22 2.24
C LEU A 130 12.52 -20.19 2.35
N GLY A 131 13.18 -20.83 1.39
CA GLY A 131 14.62 -20.98 1.36
C GLY A 131 15.04 -22.45 1.44
N LYS A 132 16.27 -22.74 1.11
CA LYS A 132 16.72 -24.12 1.01
C LYS A 132 17.18 -24.66 2.37
N LYS A 133 16.55 -25.74 2.82
CA LYS A 133 17.01 -26.57 3.95
C LYS A 133 18.13 -27.52 3.57
N TRP A 134 18.74 -28.07 4.63
CA TRP A 134 19.73 -29.10 4.55
C TRP A 134 19.11 -30.46 4.18
N GLU A 135 19.65 -31.08 3.11
CA GLU A 135 19.42 -32.46 2.76
C GLU A 135 20.70 -33.28 2.93
N GLU A 136 20.56 -34.60 3.06
CA GLU A 136 21.71 -35.48 3.23
C GLU A 136 22.72 -35.38 2.07
N ASN A 137 22.23 -35.14 0.87
CA ASN A 137 23.06 -34.98 -0.32
C ASN A 137 23.91 -33.71 -0.32
N ASP A 138 23.53 -32.68 0.44
CA ASP A 138 24.30 -31.45 0.60
C ASP A 138 25.61 -31.66 1.37
N TYR A 139 25.80 -32.84 1.99
CA TYR A 139 27.09 -33.27 2.57
C TYR A 139 28.06 -33.86 1.57
N THR A 140 27.75 -33.81 0.28
CA THR A 140 28.70 -34.21 -0.74
C THR A 140 29.66 -33.06 -1.06
N PRO A 141 30.97 -33.17 -0.73
CA PRO A 141 31.89 -32.06 -0.98
C PRO A 141 32.02 -31.78 -2.47
N GLY A 142 31.72 -30.57 -2.92
CA GLY A 142 31.86 -30.13 -4.30
C GLY A 142 33.31 -29.87 -4.69
N ILE A 143 34.12 -29.37 -3.71
CA ILE A 143 35.56 -29.13 -3.87
C ILE A 143 36.29 -29.40 -2.56
N ILE A 144 37.45 -29.99 -2.60
CA ILE A 144 38.29 -30.34 -1.45
C ILE A 144 39.74 -30.10 -1.78
N GLY A 145 40.49 -29.46 -0.91
CA GLY A 145 41.92 -29.28 -1.04
C GLY A 145 42.66 -30.62 -1.17
N LYS A 146 43.62 -30.74 -2.11
CA LYS A 146 44.34 -32.00 -2.36
C LYS A 146 44.92 -32.64 -1.12
N GLU A 147 45.64 -31.89 -0.32
CA GLU A 147 46.26 -32.41 0.92
C GLU A 147 45.23 -32.96 1.88
N ARG A 148 44.10 -32.29 2.06
CA ARG A 148 43.03 -32.70 2.95
C ARG A 148 42.28 -33.94 2.42
N PHE A 149 42.06 -34.01 1.10
CA PHE A 149 41.42 -35.17 0.47
C PHE A 149 42.25 -36.42 0.64
N GLU A 150 43.56 -36.31 0.41
CA GLU A 150 44.51 -37.46 0.49
C GLU A 150 44.71 -37.90 1.94
N ASN A 151 44.93 -36.98 2.88
CA ASN A 151 45.31 -37.31 4.28
C ASN A 151 44.11 -37.54 5.21
N GLU A 152 42.96 -36.93 4.97
CA GLU A 152 41.81 -37.02 5.89
C GLU A 152 40.66 -37.88 5.32
N ILE A 153 40.52 -38.00 4.00
CA ILE A 153 39.52 -38.82 3.37
C ILE A 153 40.08 -40.14 2.93
N LEU A 154 41.00 -40.14 1.98
CA LEU A 154 41.53 -41.40 1.40
C LEU A 154 42.24 -42.23 2.44
N ALA A 155 43.07 -41.65 3.31
CA ALA A 155 43.82 -42.38 4.33
C ALA A 155 42.91 -43.14 5.34
N ASN A 156 41.65 -42.70 5.50
CA ASN A 156 40.70 -43.31 6.46
C ASN A 156 39.69 -44.27 5.80
N LEU A 157 39.82 -44.54 4.48
CA LEU A 157 38.93 -45.40 3.74
C LEU A 157 39.60 -46.72 3.33
N SER A 158 38.81 -47.75 3.16
CA SER A 158 39.24 -49.04 2.58
C SER A 158 39.70 -48.85 1.13
N GLU A 159 40.60 -49.76 0.62
CA GLU A 159 41.07 -49.69 -0.77
C GLU A 159 39.94 -49.67 -1.81
N SER A 160 38.83 -50.36 -1.55
CA SER A 160 37.68 -50.36 -2.46
C SER A 160 36.97 -48.99 -2.47
N GLN A 161 36.82 -48.38 -1.33
CA GLN A 161 36.21 -47.03 -1.19
C GLN A 161 37.13 -45.95 -1.73
N GLN A 162 38.45 -46.05 -1.53
CA GLN A 162 39.43 -45.13 -2.14
C GLN A 162 39.31 -45.13 -3.66
N LYS A 163 39.29 -46.36 -4.26
CA LYS A 163 39.14 -46.49 -5.73
C LYS A 163 37.80 -45.95 -6.23
N PHE A 164 36.76 -46.10 -5.44
CA PHE A 164 35.42 -45.59 -5.76
C PHE A 164 35.39 -44.03 -5.67
N ILE A 165 35.84 -43.45 -4.58
CA ILE A 165 35.84 -42.02 -4.35
C ILE A 165 36.76 -41.31 -5.38
N LEU A 166 37.96 -41.81 -5.66
CA LEU A 166 38.87 -41.21 -6.64
C LEU A 166 38.28 -41.12 -8.07
N LYS A 167 37.34 -42.02 -8.42
CA LYS A 167 36.65 -41.97 -9.70
C LYS A 167 35.60 -40.86 -9.77
N GLN A 168 35.12 -40.37 -8.64
CA GLN A 168 34.06 -39.36 -8.57
C GLN A 168 34.60 -37.92 -8.63
N TYR A 169 35.91 -37.73 -8.50
CA TYR A 169 36.54 -36.40 -8.44
C TYR A 169 37.61 -36.26 -9.53
N HIS A 170 37.75 -35.03 -10.04
CA HIS A 170 38.88 -34.60 -10.86
C HIS A 170 39.87 -33.86 -9.98
N LEU A 171 41.16 -34.23 -10.08
CA LEU A 171 42.23 -33.44 -9.46
C LEU A 171 42.58 -32.30 -10.42
N ILE A 172 42.32 -31.05 -9.97
CA ILE A 172 42.59 -29.82 -10.74
C ILE A 172 43.69 -29.00 -10.09
N THR A 173 44.42 -28.27 -10.94
CA THR A 173 45.43 -27.31 -10.50
C THR A 173 45.57 -26.19 -11.53
N MET A 174 46.14 -25.06 -11.13
CA MET A 174 46.54 -24.03 -12.10
C MET A 174 48.02 -24.15 -12.43
N THR A 175 48.34 -24.27 -13.71
CA THR A 175 49.72 -24.32 -14.21
C THR A 175 49.96 -23.16 -15.18
N GLU A 176 51.22 -22.73 -15.28
CA GLU A 176 51.64 -21.75 -16.26
C GLU A 176 51.49 -22.33 -17.68
N LEU A 177 50.99 -21.51 -18.60
CA LEU A 177 50.84 -21.87 -20.00
C LEU A 177 52.24 -21.92 -20.66
N GLU A 178 52.48 -22.91 -21.50
CA GLU A 178 53.67 -22.96 -22.33
C GLU A 178 53.64 -21.88 -23.43
N GLU A 179 54.79 -21.51 -24.01
CA GLU A 179 54.89 -20.37 -24.95
C GLU A 179 53.96 -20.46 -26.17
N ASP A 180 53.51 -21.67 -26.56
CA ASP A 180 52.60 -21.92 -27.68
C ASP A 180 51.19 -22.35 -27.27
N GLU A 181 50.86 -22.31 -25.95
CA GLU A 181 49.53 -22.65 -25.43
C GLU A 181 48.61 -21.42 -25.31
N GLU A 182 47.35 -21.54 -25.77
CA GLU A 182 46.31 -20.52 -25.61
C GLU A 182 45.24 -20.96 -24.60
N HIS A 183 44.58 -19.97 -23.94
CA HIS A 183 43.47 -20.24 -23.05
C HIS A 183 42.29 -20.88 -23.78
N LEU A 184 41.63 -21.82 -23.14
CA LEU A 184 40.32 -22.29 -23.58
C LEU A 184 39.28 -21.18 -23.42
N GLY A 185 38.77 -20.69 -24.56
CA GLY A 185 37.76 -19.62 -24.53
C GLY A 185 36.45 -20.04 -23.82
N ILE A 186 35.99 -19.23 -22.88
CA ILE A 186 34.69 -19.36 -22.21
C ILE A 186 33.87 -18.12 -22.55
N TYR A 187 32.63 -18.36 -22.99
CA TYR A 187 31.73 -17.26 -23.35
C TYR A 187 31.46 -16.33 -22.15
N GLY A 188 31.62 -15.04 -22.35
CA GLY A 188 31.40 -14.02 -21.30
C GLY A 188 32.56 -13.85 -20.32
N VAL A 189 33.72 -14.50 -20.52
CA VAL A 189 34.90 -14.38 -19.65
C VAL A 189 36.12 -13.93 -20.47
N ASP A 190 36.80 -12.89 -20.00
CA ASP A 190 38.12 -12.51 -20.49
C ASP A 190 39.15 -13.39 -19.77
N MET A 191 39.49 -14.53 -20.36
CA MET A 191 40.35 -15.54 -19.79
C MET A 191 41.76 -14.98 -19.47
N LYS A 192 42.33 -14.14 -20.34
CA LYS A 192 43.63 -13.51 -20.13
C LYS A 192 43.64 -12.56 -18.95
N LYS A 193 42.55 -11.78 -18.79
CA LYS A 193 42.41 -10.87 -17.64
C LYS A 193 42.21 -11.64 -16.34
N LEU A 194 41.44 -12.74 -16.36
CA LEU A 194 41.09 -13.52 -15.17
C LEU A 194 42.28 -14.43 -14.74
N PHE A 195 42.86 -15.19 -15.67
CA PHE A 195 43.88 -16.23 -15.37
C PHE A 195 45.31 -15.75 -15.56
N GLY A 196 45.56 -14.64 -16.26
CA GLY A 196 46.92 -14.18 -16.63
C GLY A 196 47.62 -15.18 -17.56
N ASN A 197 48.78 -15.66 -17.16
CA ASN A 197 49.56 -16.69 -17.89
C ASN A 197 49.29 -18.12 -17.38
N TYR A 198 48.22 -18.35 -16.62
CA TYR A 198 47.89 -19.65 -16.03
C TYR A 198 46.62 -20.21 -16.66
N ASP A 199 46.45 -21.52 -16.63
CA ASP A 199 45.19 -22.20 -16.98
C ASP A 199 44.93 -23.37 -16.04
N ILE A 200 43.66 -23.81 -15.94
CA ILE A 200 43.29 -24.97 -15.15
C ILE A 200 43.60 -26.26 -15.94
N LYS A 201 44.44 -27.11 -15.34
CA LYS A 201 44.71 -28.45 -15.87
C LYS A 201 44.14 -29.52 -14.94
N VAL A 202 43.67 -30.62 -15.55
CA VAL A 202 43.23 -31.83 -14.84
C VAL A 202 44.36 -32.81 -14.78
N LEU A 203 44.74 -33.21 -13.56
CA LEU A 203 45.86 -34.11 -13.32
C LEU A 203 45.46 -35.59 -13.20
N SER A 204 44.20 -35.84 -12.91
CA SER A 204 43.71 -37.22 -12.66
C SER A 204 43.47 -38.04 -13.94
N GLU A 205 43.29 -37.38 -15.08
CA GLU A 205 42.98 -38.02 -16.37
C GLU A 205 43.24 -37.10 -17.55
N ASN A 206 43.45 -37.69 -18.74
CA ASN A 206 43.50 -36.91 -19.97
C ASN A 206 42.11 -36.53 -20.42
N MET A 207 41.75 -35.26 -20.24
CA MET A 207 40.45 -34.71 -20.56
C MET A 207 40.47 -33.98 -21.92
N SER A 208 39.41 -34.13 -22.70
CA SER A 208 39.28 -33.38 -23.95
C SER A 208 39.15 -31.87 -23.67
N ASP A 209 39.54 -31.00 -24.59
CA ASP A 209 39.37 -29.55 -24.47
C ASP A 209 37.91 -29.15 -24.29
N LYS A 210 36.97 -29.89 -24.86
CA LYS A 210 35.54 -29.67 -24.68
C LYS A 210 35.14 -29.89 -23.23
N ASP A 211 35.52 -31.02 -22.66
CA ASP A 211 35.13 -31.40 -21.28
C ASP A 211 35.87 -30.54 -20.26
N ARG A 212 37.15 -30.19 -20.52
CA ARG A 212 37.91 -29.24 -19.71
C ARG A 212 37.27 -27.86 -19.71
N ARG A 213 36.72 -27.39 -20.82
CA ARG A 213 35.97 -26.12 -20.92
C ARG A 213 34.71 -26.15 -20.07
N LEU A 214 33.94 -27.24 -20.11
CA LEU A 214 32.75 -27.41 -19.28
C LEU A 214 33.10 -27.40 -17.79
N LEU A 215 34.13 -28.12 -17.39
CA LEU A 215 34.59 -28.14 -15.99
C LEU A 215 35.00 -26.74 -15.50
N ILE A 216 35.82 -26.01 -16.31
CA ILE A 216 36.19 -24.63 -15.93
C ILE A 216 34.95 -23.72 -15.86
N GLN A 217 34.03 -23.86 -16.80
CA GLN A 217 32.80 -23.07 -16.79
C GLN A 217 31.95 -23.37 -15.53
N ASP A 218 31.84 -24.62 -15.13
CA ASP A 218 31.07 -25.01 -13.92
C ASP A 218 31.77 -24.54 -12.65
N TYR A 219 33.10 -24.60 -12.58
CA TYR A 219 33.86 -24.02 -11.48
C TYR A 219 33.63 -22.51 -11.38
N LEU A 220 33.69 -21.77 -12.49
CA LEU A 220 33.44 -20.33 -12.50
C LEU A 220 31.98 -19.97 -12.14
N LYS A 221 31.01 -20.78 -12.56
CA LYS A 221 29.58 -20.59 -12.14
C LYS A 221 29.42 -20.73 -10.62
N ASN A 222 30.10 -21.70 -10.01
CA ASN A 222 30.10 -21.87 -8.56
C ASN A 222 30.66 -20.62 -7.85
N ILE A 223 31.72 -20.01 -8.38
CA ILE A 223 32.25 -18.74 -7.84
C ILE A 223 31.23 -17.63 -7.99
N VAL A 224 30.54 -17.50 -9.14
CA VAL A 224 29.47 -16.51 -9.34
C VAL A 224 28.36 -16.67 -8.31
N GLU A 225 27.95 -17.89 -8.04
CA GLU A 225 26.93 -18.21 -7.06
C GLU A 225 27.41 -17.93 -5.63
N ALA A 226 28.60 -18.41 -5.26
CA ALA A 226 29.19 -18.22 -3.93
C ALA A 226 29.43 -16.74 -3.59
N LYS A 227 29.76 -15.91 -4.58
CA LYS A 227 30.00 -14.47 -4.44
C LYS A 227 28.79 -13.60 -4.76
N GLU A 228 27.65 -14.20 -5.11
CA GLU A 228 26.44 -13.47 -5.53
C GLU A 228 26.70 -12.48 -6.68
N TYR A 229 27.59 -12.81 -7.61
CA TYR A 229 27.86 -12.00 -8.78
C TYR A 229 26.72 -12.10 -9.81
N THR A 230 26.54 -11.06 -10.63
CA THR A 230 25.50 -11.02 -11.66
C THR A 230 25.86 -11.84 -12.93
N GLY A 231 27.11 -12.30 -13.04
CA GLY A 231 27.54 -13.12 -14.17
C GLY A 231 29.03 -13.38 -14.19
N LEU A 232 29.49 -14.26 -15.08
CA LEU A 232 30.87 -14.73 -15.21
C LEU A 232 31.87 -13.59 -15.43
N GLY A 233 31.49 -12.52 -16.12
CA GLY A 233 32.36 -11.36 -16.38
C GLY A 233 32.70 -10.53 -15.12
N ASN A 234 32.08 -10.79 -14.00
CA ASN A 234 32.29 -10.07 -12.73
C ASN A 234 33.34 -10.77 -11.84
N ILE A 235 33.78 -11.98 -12.19
CA ILE A 235 34.80 -12.74 -11.45
C ILE A 235 36.11 -12.00 -11.53
N LYS A 236 36.81 -11.93 -10.41
CA LYS A 236 38.13 -11.27 -10.28
C LYS A 236 39.24 -12.28 -10.19
N ALA A 237 40.47 -11.89 -10.58
CA ALA A 237 41.65 -12.73 -10.45
C ALA A 237 41.94 -13.21 -9.02
N GLU A 238 41.54 -12.43 -8.00
CA GLU A 238 41.61 -12.79 -6.58
C GLU A 238 40.70 -13.98 -6.20
N ASP A 239 39.56 -14.14 -6.90
CA ASP A 239 38.59 -15.21 -6.60
C ASP A 239 39.12 -16.60 -7.00
N ILE A 240 40.00 -16.69 -8.00
CA ILE A 240 40.62 -17.94 -8.48
C ILE A 240 42.00 -18.20 -7.89
N LYS A 241 42.56 -17.23 -7.14
CA LYS A 241 43.89 -17.33 -6.51
C LYS A 241 44.07 -18.57 -5.63
N PRO A 242 43.06 -19.00 -4.81
CA PRO A 242 43.19 -20.19 -3.98
C PRO A 242 43.52 -21.47 -4.76
N LEU A 243 42.99 -21.63 -5.97
CA LEU A 243 43.32 -22.77 -6.84
C LEU A 243 44.73 -22.66 -7.44
N LYS A 244 45.24 -21.45 -7.63
CA LYS A 244 46.65 -21.22 -8.05
C LYS A 244 47.64 -21.64 -6.97
N GLU A 245 47.30 -21.42 -5.70
CA GLU A 245 48.15 -21.76 -4.58
C GLU A 245 48.03 -23.21 -4.10
N ASN A 246 46.89 -23.86 -4.36
CA ASN A 246 46.60 -25.21 -3.86
C ASN A 246 45.82 -26.02 -4.92
N SER A 247 46.32 -27.21 -5.27
CA SER A 247 45.52 -28.15 -6.03
C SER A 247 44.29 -28.63 -5.27
N ALA A 248 43.20 -28.93 -5.96
CA ALA A 248 41.95 -29.38 -5.35
C ALA A 248 41.33 -30.56 -6.13
N TYR A 249 40.57 -31.38 -5.42
CA TYR A 249 39.68 -32.36 -5.99
C TYR A 249 38.30 -31.71 -6.15
N ILE A 250 37.76 -31.67 -7.37
CA ILE A 250 36.41 -31.16 -7.69
C ILE A 250 35.51 -32.33 -8.09
N LEU A 251 34.30 -32.33 -7.59
CA LEU A 251 33.31 -33.36 -7.86
C LEU A 251 32.89 -33.34 -9.33
N LYS A 252 32.75 -34.51 -9.97
CA LYS A 252 32.29 -34.65 -11.34
C LYS A 252 30.81 -34.26 -11.46
N SER A 253 30.43 -33.65 -12.56
CA SER A 253 29.04 -33.22 -12.83
C SER A 253 28.13 -34.35 -13.35
N ASP A 254 28.69 -35.49 -13.78
CA ASP A 254 27.97 -36.63 -14.36
C ASP A 254 27.75 -37.80 -13.36
N ILE A 255 27.70 -37.52 -12.04
CA ILE A 255 27.50 -38.51 -11.01
C ILE A 255 26.07 -39.07 -11.07
N LEU A 256 26.02 -40.41 -11.07
CA LEU A 256 24.74 -41.11 -11.05
C LEU A 256 24.07 -41.02 -9.65
N SER A 257 22.76 -40.82 -9.59
CA SER A 257 22.03 -40.62 -8.35
C SER A 257 22.25 -41.70 -7.28
N TRP A 258 22.44 -42.97 -7.68
CA TRP A 258 22.74 -44.07 -6.77
C TRP A 258 24.19 -44.07 -6.23
N ASP A 259 25.09 -43.31 -6.84
CA ASP A 259 26.49 -43.19 -6.36
C ASP A 259 26.61 -42.04 -5.36
N THR A 260 25.70 -41.07 -5.36
CA THR A 260 25.67 -39.95 -4.39
C THR A 260 25.60 -40.44 -2.95
N GLY A 261 24.69 -41.36 -2.64
CA GLY A 261 24.59 -41.97 -1.31
C GLY A 261 25.86 -42.72 -0.87
N LYS A 262 26.57 -43.37 -1.81
CA LYS A 262 27.85 -44.04 -1.51
C LYS A 262 28.96 -43.02 -1.24
N ILE A 263 28.97 -41.87 -1.97
CA ILE A 263 29.91 -40.77 -1.72
C ILE A 263 29.66 -40.21 -0.30
N VAL A 264 28.42 -39.85 0.02
CA VAL A 264 28.05 -39.35 1.35
C VAL A 264 28.50 -40.30 2.43
N ASN A 265 28.21 -41.62 2.30
CA ASN A 265 28.59 -42.61 3.30
C ASN A 265 30.12 -42.70 3.45
N SER A 266 30.85 -42.72 2.34
CA SER A 266 32.34 -42.78 2.38
C SER A 266 32.93 -41.52 3.03
N ILE A 267 32.34 -40.34 2.76
CA ILE A 267 32.80 -39.08 3.38
C ILE A 267 32.50 -39.11 4.90
N LYS A 268 31.33 -39.60 5.31
CA LYS A 268 30.97 -39.76 6.75
C LYS A 268 31.91 -40.77 7.45
N GLU A 269 32.17 -41.90 6.83
CA GLU A 269 33.05 -42.95 7.38
C GLU A 269 34.49 -42.49 7.52
N SER A 270 34.96 -41.61 6.64
CA SER A 270 36.30 -41.02 6.75
C SER A 270 36.47 -40.09 7.95
N GLY A 271 35.36 -39.69 8.62
CA GLY A 271 35.37 -38.67 9.66
C GLY A 271 35.53 -37.26 9.15
N TYR A 272 35.34 -37.03 7.85
CA TYR A 272 35.34 -35.70 7.29
C TYR A 272 34.02 -35.00 7.59
N THR A 273 34.10 -33.95 8.38
CA THR A 273 32.92 -33.31 8.96
C THR A 273 32.37 -32.22 8.05
N PRO A 274 31.08 -31.88 8.15
CA PRO A 274 30.50 -30.75 7.45
C PRO A 274 31.27 -29.44 7.62
N GLY A 275 31.79 -29.14 8.81
CA GLY A 275 32.63 -27.96 9.04
C GLY A 275 33.87 -27.90 8.14
N LYS A 276 34.50 -29.06 7.92
CA LYS A 276 35.67 -29.15 7.03
C LYS A 276 35.27 -28.98 5.55
N ILE A 277 34.07 -29.50 5.15
CA ILE A 277 33.53 -29.23 3.81
C ILE A 277 33.38 -27.75 3.58
N GLN A 278 32.82 -27.05 4.54
CA GLN A 278 32.65 -25.62 4.49
C GLN A 278 33.97 -24.85 4.39
N GLU A 279 34.98 -25.22 5.18
CA GLU A 279 36.29 -24.60 5.13
C GLU A 279 36.92 -24.73 3.73
N ASP A 280 36.83 -25.91 3.11
CA ASP A 280 37.35 -26.10 1.76
C ASP A 280 36.56 -25.32 0.70
N HIS A 281 35.20 -25.34 0.81
CA HIS A 281 34.35 -24.53 -0.09
C HIS A 281 34.64 -23.04 0.04
N GLN A 282 34.81 -22.51 1.27
CA GLN A 282 35.19 -21.12 1.51
C GLN A 282 36.57 -20.81 0.92
N LYS A 283 37.57 -21.70 1.16
CA LYS A 283 38.94 -21.54 0.66
C LYS A 283 38.99 -21.37 -0.85
N PHE A 284 38.18 -22.12 -1.59
CA PHE A 284 38.16 -22.10 -3.05
C PHE A 284 37.06 -21.20 -3.65
N ASN A 285 36.39 -20.41 -2.85
CA ASN A 285 35.23 -19.58 -3.27
C ASN A 285 34.17 -20.40 -4.00
N PHE A 286 33.90 -21.59 -3.52
CA PHE A 286 32.90 -22.51 -4.05
C PHE A 286 31.60 -22.38 -3.28
N THR A 287 30.47 -22.64 -3.94
CA THR A 287 29.16 -22.57 -3.26
C THR A 287 29.15 -23.48 -2.04
N PRO A 288 28.90 -22.96 -0.82
CA PRO A 288 28.88 -23.81 0.35
C PRO A 288 27.69 -24.78 0.30
N PRO A 289 27.87 -26.05 0.77
CA PRO A 289 26.77 -27.00 0.81
C PRO A 289 25.76 -26.74 1.91
N TRP A 290 25.97 -25.67 2.72
CA TRP A 290 25.14 -25.35 3.88
C TRP A 290 23.79 -24.80 3.48
N PRO A 291 22.73 -25.04 4.28
CA PRO A 291 21.47 -24.36 4.14
C PRO A 291 21.74 -22.87 4.17
N ASN A 292 21.17 -22.18 3.19
CA ASN A 292 21.24 -20.75 3.15
C ASN A 292 20.63 -20.17 4.44
N ILE A 293 21.30 -19.19 5.07
CA ILE A 293 20.71 -18.43 6.19
C ILE A 293 19.37 -17.75 5.83
N LYS A 294 19.08 -17.61 4.54
CA LYS A 294 17.81 -17.07 4.00
C LYS A 294 16.69 -18.11 4.20
N ASN A 295 16.26 -18.29 5.44
CA ASN A 295 15.16 -19.18 5.79
C ASN A 295 14.08 -18.40 6.52
N PHE A 296 12.93 -18.24 5.86
CA PHE A 296 11.78 -17.48 6.36
C PHE A 296 10.62 -18.44 6.55
N LYS A 297 9.86 -18.24 7.65
CA LYS A 297 8.62 -19.00 7.86
C LYS A 297 7.44 -18.06 7.93
N LEU A 298 6.35 -18.46 7.32
CA LEU A 298 5.07 -17.79 7.44
C LEU A 298 3.95 -18.76 7.04
N ALA A 299 2.77 -18.50 7.59
CA ALA A 299 1.58 -19.29 7.27
C ALA A 299 0.53 -18.40 6.59
N ILE A 300 -0.28 -19.03 5.74
CA ILE A 300 -1.51 -18.47 5.23
C ILE A 300 -2.68 -19.37 5.60
N GLU A 301 -3.77 -18.77 6.02
CA GLU A 301 -5.01 -19.47 6.36
C GLU A 301 -6.14 -18.97 5.48
N TYR A 302 -6.90 -19.89 4.92
CA TYR A 302 -8.08 -19.65 4.11
C TYR A 302 -9.30 -20.14 4.88
N LEU A 303 -10.22 -19.20 5.17
CA LEU A 303 -11.38 -19.45 6.02
C LEU A 303 -12.66 -19.08 5.28
N LEU A 304 -13.76 -19.79 5.56
CA LEU A 304 -15.08 -19.45 5.04
C LEU A 304 -15.91 -18.74 6.11
N ASP A 305 -16.39 -17.53 5.80
CA ASP A 305 -17.23 -16.72 6.69
C ASP A 305 -18.48 -16.23 5.93
N GLY A 306 -19.61 -16.94 6.10
CA GLY A 306 -20.80 -16.66 5.32
C GLY A 306 -20.55 -16.81 3.83
N GLU A 307 -20.81 -15.78 3.06
CA GLU A 307 -20.58 -15.72 1.60
C GLU A 307 -19.16 -15.24 1.22
N ASP A 308 -18.27 -15.06 2.20
CA ASP A 308 -16.96 -14.45 2.02
C ASP A 308 -15.83 -15.46 2.22
N LEU A 309 -14.72 -15.24 1.49
CA LEU A 309 -13.44 -15.88 1.77
C LEU A 309 -12.61 -14.93 2.65
N LEU A 310 -12.16 -15.42 3.82
CA LEU A 310 -11.17 -14.74 4.64
C LEU A 310 -9.79 -15.33 4.41
N VAL A 311 -8.81 -14.45 4.24
CA VAL A 311 -7.40 -14.81 4.12
C VAL A 311 -6.64 -14.18 5.28
N ARG A 312 -6.02 -15.02 6.12
CA ARG A 312 -5.28 -14.57 7.31
C ARG A 312 -3.81 -14.97 7.23
N ILE A 313 -2.93 -14.04 7.57
CA ILE A 313 -1.55 -14.33 7.91
C ILE A 313 -1.43 -14.20 9.43
N PRO A 314 -1.28 -15.28 10.17
CA PRO A 314 -1.11 -15.22 11.62
C PRO A 314 0.21 -14.54 11.97
N GLY A 315 0.17 -13.48 12.77
CA GLY A 315 1.36 -12.68 13.09
C GLY A 315 2.47 -13.50 13.77
N ASN A 316 2.06 -14.48 14.58
CA ASN A 316 2.99 -15.39 15.27
C ASN A 316 3.63 -16.44 14.35
N SER A 317 3.20 -16.56 13.10
CA SER A 317 3.82 -17.44 12.10
C SER A 317 4.98 -16.78 11.35
N ILE A 318 5.14 -15.46 11.46
CA ILE A 318 6.14 -14.70 10.71
C ILE A 318 7.49 -14.80 11.41
N GLU A 319 8.37 -15.65 10.89
CA GLU A 319 9.75 -15.79 11.35
C GLU A 319 10.72 -15.42 10.22
N TYR A 320 11.80 -14.74 10.56
CA TYR A 320 12.88 -14.38 9.64
C TYR A 320 14.24 -14.54 10.30
N PRO A 321 15.34 -14.70 9.55
CA PRO A 321 16.68 -14.81 10.10
C PRO A 321 17.06 -13.56 10.89
N ARG A 322 17.14 -13.71 12.20
CA ARG A 322 17.46 -12.61 13.12
C ARG A 322 18.62 -13.03 14.02
N ASP A 323 19.69 -12.24 13.97
CA ASP A 323 20.91 -12.49 14.78
C ASP A 323 21.46 -13.91 14.56
N VAL A 324 21.41 -14.41 13.32
CA VAL A 324 21.93 -15.72 12.94
C VAL A 324 23.40 -15.61 12.51
N ILE A 325 24.17 -16.68 12.72
CA ILE A 325 25.55 -16.71 12.26
C ILE A 325 25.56 -17.02 10.77
N ASP A 326 26.11 -16.12 9.95
CA ASP A 326 26.46 -16.40 8.58
C ASP A 326 27.68 -17.34 8.57
N GLN A 327 27.43 -18.57 8.17
CA GLN A 327 28.46 -19.61 8.16
C GLN A 327 29.61 -19.28 7.19
N THR A 328 29.37 -18.41 6.18
CA THR A 328 30.36 -18.01 5.19
C THR A 328 31.34 -16.96 5.73
N THR A 329 30.83 -15.98 6.50
CA THR A 329 31.64 -14.88 7.05
C THR A 329 32.00 -15.04 8.52
N GLY A 330 31.23 -15.86 9.26
CA GLY A 330 31.29 -15.99 10.72
C GLY A 330 30.60 -14.85 11.47
N ASP A 331 30.03 -13.88 10.76
CA ASP A 331 29.35 -12.72 11.33
C ASP A 331 27.94 -13.05 11.78
N ARG A 332 27.43 -12.30 12.77
CA ARG A 332 26.03 -12.31 13.10
C ARG A 332 25.25 -11.35 12.20
N VAL A 333 24.27 -11.87 11.51
CA VAL A 333 23.48 -11.13 10.54
C VAL A 333 21.99 -11.23 10.80
N THR A 334 21.26 -10.20 10.38
CA THR A 334 19.80 -10.18 10.34
C THR A 334 19.37 -9.90 8.90
N LEU A 335 18.40 -10.67 8.41
CA LEU A 335 17.78 -10.48 7.08
C LEU A 335 16.36 -9.91 7.30
N PRO A 336 16.18 -8.59 7.40
CA PRO A 336 14.89 -8.01 7.75
C PRO A 336 13.86 -8.28 6.66
N LEU A 337 12.77 -8.95 7.03
CA LEU A 337 11.58 -9.17 6.20
C LEU A 337 10.78 -7.87 6.14
N THR A 338 10.89 -7.12 5.04
CA THR A 338 10.27 -5.80 4.95
C THR A 338 8.82 -5.86 4.48
N ASN A 339 8.52 -6.66 3.48
CA ASN A 339 7.20 -6.70 2.88
C ASN A 339 6.69 -8.13 2.67
N ILE A 340 5.37 -8.31 2.77
CA ILE A 340 4.65 -9.54 2.42
C ILE A 340 3.54 -9.15 1.42
N SER A 341 3.57 -9.72 0.21
CA SER A 341 2.45 -9.65 -0.74
C SER A 341 1.57 -10.87 -0.60
N VAL A 342 0.26 -10.67 -0.59
CA VAL A 342 -0.73 -11.73 -0.35
C VAL A 342 -1.58 -11.91 -1.60
N LEU A 343 -1.69 -13.13 -2.09
CA LEU A 343 -2.49 -13.55 -3.24
C LEU A 343 -2.35 -12.61 -4.45
N PRO A 344 -1.12 -12.36 -4.97
CA PRO A 344 -0.90 -11.39 -6.03
C PRO A 344 -1.64 -11.73 -7.32
N TYR A 345 -2.01 -12.97 -7.53
CA TYR A 345 -2.68 -13.47 -8.74
C TYR A 345 -4.15 -13.87 -8.52
N PHE A 346 -4.75 -13.57 -7.35
CA PHE A 346 -6.15 -13.90 -7.10
C PHE A 346 -7.06 -13.26 -8.15
N GLU A 347 -7.76 -14.11 -8.91
CA GLU A 347 -8.62 -13.70 -10.03
C GLU A 347 -7.96 -12.75 -11.04
N ALA A 348 -6.64 -12.82 -11.22
CA ALA A 348 -5.94 -12.02 -12.20
C ALA A 348 -6.53 -12.20 -13.62
N GLY A 349 -6.64 -11.10 -14.36
CA GLY A 349 -7.14 -11.11 -15.73
C GLY A 349 -6.00 -11.27 -16.74
N ASN A 350 -6.08 -12.22 -17.67
CA ASN A 350 -5.11 -12.35 -18.74
C ASN A 350 -5.18 -11.16 -19.72
N ILE A 351 -4.28 -11.12 -20.71
CA ILE A 351 -4.19 -10.02 -21.69
C ILE A 351 -5.44 -9.85 -22.56
N GLU A 352 -6.30 -10.88 -22.66
CA GLU A 352 -7.54 -10.86 -23.44
C GLU A 352 -8.76 -10.50 -22.56
N ALA A 353 -8.58 -10.36 -21.25
CA ALA A 353 -9.67 -10.10 -20.33
C ALA A 353 -10.23 -8.68 -20.53
N GLU A 354 -11.55 -8.57 -20.50
CA GLU A 354 -12.29 -7.31 -20.47
C GLU A 354 -12.72 -6.97 -19.04
N GLY A 355 -12.86 -5.66 -18.76
CA GLY A 355 -13.22 -5.15 -17.43
C GLY A 355 -12.16 -4.23 -16.87
N TYR A 356 -12.03 -4.18 -15.55
CA TYR A 356 -11.14 -3.23 -14.89
C TYR A 356 -10.67 -3.70 -13.50
N MET A 357 -9.54 -3.17 -13.07
CA MET A 357 -9.11 -3.14 -11.67
C MET A 357 -9.62 -1.85 -11.03
N PHE A 358 -10.22 -1.98 -9.84
CA PHE A 358 -10.67 -0.87 -9.02
C PHE A 358 -9.65 -0.56 -7.93
N ILE A 359 -9.28 0.72 -7.79
CA ILE A 359 -8.35 1.22 -6.78
C ILE A 359 -8.97 2.46 -6.11
N PRO A 360 -9.03 2.54 -4.78
CA PRO A 360 -9.64 3.66 -4.04
C PRO A 360 -8.69 4.85 -3.90
N ASP A 361 -8.02 5.27 -5.00
CA ASP A 361 -7.14 6.44 -5.03
C ASP A 361 -7.98 7.73 -5.11
N GLY A 362 -7.93 8.56 -4.07
CA GLY A 362 -8.81 9.70 -3.93
C GLY A 362 -10.27 9.25 -3.84
N SER A 363 -11.13 9.70 -4.75
CA SER A 363 -12.52 9.26 -4.83
C SER A 363 -12.70 7.86 -5.39
N GLY A 364 -11.71 7.36 -6.13
CA GLY A 364 -11.69 6.05 -6.78
C GLY A 364 -11.25 6.13 -8.24
N GLY A 365 -10.48 5.15 -8.69
CA GLY A 365 -9.97 5.05 -10.06
C GLY A 365 -10.10 3.65 -10.64
N LEU A 366 -10.33 3.58 -11.95
CA LEU A 366 -10.38 2.34 -12.72
C LEU A 366 -9.16 2.25 -13.64
N ILE A 367 -8.60 1.03 -13.73
CA ILE A 367 -7.58 0.66 -14.70
C ILE A 367 -8.18 -0.45 -15.56
N HIS A 368 -8.43 -0.16 -16.84
CA HIS A 368 -9.02 -1.14 -17.74
C HIS A 368 -8.04 -2.28 -18.02
N LEU A 369 -8.53 -3.52 -18.06
CA LEU A 369 -7.70 -4.71 -18.28
C LEU A 369 -7.06 -4.71 -19.68
N ASN A 370 -7.67 -4.03 -20.64
CA ASN A 370 -7.18 -3.84 -22.01
C ASN A 370 -6.52 -2.48 -22.24
N SER A 371 -6.09 -1.78 -21.20
CA SER A 371 -5.48 -0.42 -21.29
C SER A 371 -4.16 -0.37 -22.04
N ASN A 372 -3.43 -1.50 -22.11
CA ASN A 372 -2.12 -1.63 -22.77
C ASN A 372 -1.04 -0.63 -22.27
N LYS A 373 -1.16 -0.13 -21.04
CA LYS A 373 -0.24 0.86 -20.44
C LYS A 373 1.00 0.18 -19.87
N THR A 374 1.84 -0.41 -20.73
CA THR A 374 2.99 -1.24 -20.33
C THR A 374 4.29 -0.48 -20.07
N ASP A 375 4.39 0.78 -20.55
CA ASP A 375 5.61 1.64 -20.48
C ASP A 375 5.61 2.59 -19.29
N ILE A 376 4.68 2.43 -18.38
CA ILE A 376 4.61 3.21 -17.15
C ILE A 376 4.93 2.33 -15.94
N SER A 377 5.24 2.96 -14.81
CA SER A 377 5.50 2.22 -13.57
C SER A 377 4.22 1.58 -13.04
N PRO A 378 4.31 0.37 -12.46
CA PRO A 378 3.21 -0.22 -11.71
C PRO A 378 2.69 0.73 -10.63
N TYR A 379 1.40 0.60 -10.32
CA TYR A 379 0.82 1.36 -9.22
C TYR A 379 1.22 0.75 -7.88
N GLU A 380 1.68 1.58 -6.97
CA GLU A 380 1.86 1.24 -5.55
C GLU A 380 1.56 2.48 -4.71
N LYS A 381 0.67 2.36 -3.72
CA LYS A 381 0.35 3.45 -2.80
C LYS A 381 -0.13 2.93 -1.44
N SER A 382 0.32 3.58 -0.36
CA SER A 382 -0.06 3.22 1.01
C SER A 382 -1.51 3.58 1.32
N VAL A 383 -2.19 2.68 2.01
CA VAL A 383 -3.51 2.93 2.61
C VAL A 383 -3.36 3.97 3.72
N TYR A 384 -4.32 4.91 3.80
CA TYR A 384 -4.33 6.04 4.73
C TYR A 384 -3.16 7.01 4.58
N GLY A 385 -2.57 7.10 3.37
CA GLY A 385 -1.48 8.01 3.09
C GLY A 385 -0.14 7.60 3.71
N ARG A 386 0.73 8.57 3.89
CA ARG A 386 2.10 8.36 4.36
C ARG A 386 2.21 8.32 5.88
N ASP A 387 3.19 7.60 6.38
CA ASP A 387 3.71 7.78 7.73
C ASP A 387 4.82 8.85 7.68
N TYR A 388 4.50 10.06 8.13
CA TYR A 388 5.44 11.19 8.11
C TYR A 388 6.58 11.03 9.13
N SER A 389 6.49 10.10 10.07
CA SER A 389 7.56 9.78 11.00
C SER A 389 8.55 8.72 10.47
N LYS A 390 8.34 8.18 9.26
CA LYS A 390 9.22 7.16 8.68
C LYS A 390 10.58 7.73 8.27
N SER A 391 10.59 8.83 7.55
CA SER A 391 11.81 9.52 7.09
C SER A 391 11.59 11.02 6.94
N SER A 392 12.68 11.78 6.92
CA SER A 392 12.66 13.20 6.54
C SER A 392 12.38 13.37 5.03
N ILE A 393 12.06 14.59 4.67
CA ILE A 393 11.44 15.06 3.41
C ILE A 393 12.02 14.58 2.10
N GLU A 394 13.30 14.29 1.98
CA GLU A 394 13.97 14.05 0.70
C GLU A 394 13.35 12.87 -0.08
N GLU A 395 12.59 12.01 0.59
CA GLU A 395 11.82 10.91 -0.02
C GLU A 395 10.36 11.26 -0.28
N LEU A 396 9.90 12.44 0.11
CA LEU A 396 8.50 12.85 -0.03
C LEU A 396 8.29 13.47 -1.42
N GLY A 397 7.77 12.72 -2.38
CA GLY A 397 7.29 13.27 -3.65
C GLY A 397 6.22 14.37 -3.44
N PRO A 398 5.74 15.01 -4.51
CA PRO A 398 4.89 16.19 -4.43
C PRO A 398 3.61 15.97 -3.60
N TYR A 399 3.22 16.98 -2.83
CA TYR A 399 2.04 17.03 -1.96
C TYR A 399 0.69 16.86 -2.69
N LEU A 400 0.70 16.83 -4.03
CA LEU A 400 -0.50 16.85 -4.87
C LEU A 400 -1.09 15.46 -5.16
N GLU A 401 -0.51 14.38 -4.64
CA GLU A 401 -1.09 13.05 -4.84
C GLU A 401 -2.28 12.81 -3.91
N GLN A 402 -3.40 12.39 -4.50
CA GLN A 402 -4.54 11.90 -3.72
C GLN A 402 -4.12 10.74 -2.81
N GLN A 403 -4.78 10.57 -1.68
CA GLN A 403 -4.51 9.45 -0.75
C GLN A 403 -5.50 8.31 -0.98
N ILE A 404 -5.14 7.11 -0.57
CA ILE A 404 -6.07 6.01 -0.39
C ILE A 404 -6.73 6.17 0.98
N HIS A 405 -8.05 6.37 0.99
CA HIS A 405 -8.83 6.59 2.21
C HIS A 405 -9.55 5.33 2.72
N MET A 406 -9.66 4.32 1.88
CA MET A 406 -10.38 3.07 2.16
C MET A 406 -9.44 1.87 1.99
N PRO A 407 -9.43 0.89 2.91
CA PRO A 407 -8.56 -0.28 2.84
C PRO A 407 -9.17 -1.38 1.97
N ILE A 408 -9.45 -1.06 0.70
CA ILE A 408 -10.13 -1.93 -0.23
C ILE A 408 -9.45 -1.93 -1.60
N TYR A 409 -9.72 -2.91 -2.42
CA TYR A 409 -9.35 -2.98 -3.84
C TYR A 409 -10.20 -4.07 -4.52
N GLY A 410 -10.27 -4.08 -5.84
CA GLY A 410 -11.08 -5.08 -6.52
C GLY A 410 -10.73 -5.25 -7.98
N ILE A 411 -11.32 -6.25 -8.60
CA ILE A 411 -11.28 -6.50 -10.04
C ILE A 411 -12.67 -6.92 -10.51
N SER A 412 -13.04 -6.44 -11.68
CA SER A 412 -14.20 -6.92 -12.43
C SER A 412 -13.75 -7.43 -13.79
N LYS A 413 -14.13 -8.65 -14.15
CA LYS A 413 -13.85 -9.25 -15.46
C LYS A 413 -15.09 -9.33 -16.34
N GLY A 414 -16.12 -8.50 -16.09
CA GLY A 414 -17.38 -8.46 -16.82
C GLY A 414 -18.36 -9.55 -16.42
N TYR A 415 -17.92 -10.78 -16.20
CA TYR A 415 -18.79 -11.90 -15.78
C TYR A 415 -18.61 -12.31 -14.31
N LYS A 416 -17.51 -12.02 -13.68
CA LYS A 416 -17.24 -12.20 -12.24
C LYS A 416 -16.11 -11.29 -11.79
N GLY A 417 -15.96 -11.15 -10.49
CA GLY A 417 -14.91 -10.34 -9.89
C GLY A 417 -14.79 -10.55 -8.39
N PHE A 418 -14.12 -9.64 -7.71
CA PHE A 418 -14.11 -9.55 -6.25
C PHE A 418 -13.95 -8.11 -5.80
N LEU A 419 -14.44 -7.84 -4.59
CA LEU A 419 -14.05 -6.70 -3.77
C LEU A 419 -13.33 -7.22 -2.53
N SER A 420 -12.13 -6.74 -2.30
CA SER A 420 -11.32 -7.08 -1.12
C SER A 420 -11.41 -5.99 -0.07
N ILE A 421 -11.50 -6.37 1.21
CA ILE A 421 -11.49 -5.48 2.37
C ILE A 421 -10.37 -5.91 3.32
N ILE A 422 -9.40 -5.05 3.57
CA ILE A 422 -8.33 -5.31 4.53
C ILE A 422 -8.85 -4.97 5.93
N GLU A 423 -9.15 -5.98 6.74
CA GLU A 423 -9.77 -5.81 8.06
C GLU A 423 -8.76 -5.59 9.18
N LYS A 424 -7.55 -6.17 9.06
CA LYS A 424 -6.44 -6.03 10.02
C LYS A 424 -5.13 -5.82 9.30
N GLY A 425 -4.28 -4.94 9.82
CA GLY A 425 -3.03 -4.54 9.20
C GLY A 425 -3.22 -3.53 8.06
N ASP A 426 -4.39 -2.94 7.92
CA ASP A 426 -4.77 -2.02 6.87
C ASP A 426 -3.87 -0.77 6.82
N SER A 427 -3.40 -0.25 7.97
CA SER A 427 -2.47 0.88 8.01
C SER A 427 -1.04 0.53 7.53
N LEU A 428 -0.69 -0.75 7.47
CA LEU A 428 0.59 -1.25 6.93
C LEU A 428 0.49 -1.58 5.44
N ALA A 429 -0.73 -1.64 4.91
CA ALA A 429 -0.98 -2.09 3.55
C ALA A 429 -0.62 -1.02 2.51
N LYS A 430 -0.13 -1.50 1.38
CA LYS A 430 -0.04 -0.78 0.12
C LYS A 430 -0.87 -1.52 -0.91
N ILE A 431 -1.65 -0.80 -1.70
CA ILE A 431 -2.34 -1.38 -2.84
C ILE A 431 -1.42 -1.33 -4.05
N ASN A 432 -1.26 -2.46 -4.70
CA ASN A 432 -0.46 -2.63 -5.90
C ASN A 432 -1.35 -3.01 -7.08
N ALA A 433 -1.07 -2.45 -8.27
CA ALA A 433 -1.70 -2.89 -9.50
C ALA A 433 -0.69 -2.90 -10.65
N GLU A 434 -0.76 -3.95 -11.44
CA GLU A 434 0.08 -4.15 -12.62
C GLU A 434 -0.80 -4.54 -13.81
N VAL A 435 -0.54 -3.92 -14.96
CA VAL A 435 -1.23 -4.22 -16.21
C VAL A 435 -0.51 -5.35 -16.93
N ALA A 436 -1.27 -6.24 -17.56
CA ALA A 436 -0.72 -7.30 -18.40
C ALA A 436 0.28 -6.74 -19.43
N GLY A 437 1.43 -7.38 -19.55
CA GLY A 437 2.51 -6.89 -20.41
C GLY A 437 3.62 -6.11 -19.70
N MET A 438 3.44 -5.71 -18.44
CA MET A 438 4.51 -5.06 -17.66
C MET A 438 5.58 -6.05 -17.20
N ARG A 439 5.19 -7.18 -16.61
CA ARG A 439 6.09 -8.19 -16.04
C ARG A 439 5.74 -9.61 -16.47
N ASP A 440 4.46 -9.87 -16.63
CA ASP A 440 3.85 -11.12 -17.05
C ASP A 440 2.58 -10.81 -17.88
N SER A 441 1.87 -11.83 -18.32
CA SER A 441 0.68 -11.70 -19.19
C SER A 441 -0.62 -11.43 -18.41
N TYR A 442 -0.54 -10.97 -17.15
CA TYR A 442 -1.71 -10.81 -16.29
C TYR A 442 -1.86 -9.41 -15.70
N ASN A 443 -3.10 -8.91 -15.72
CA ASN A 443 -3.57 -7.77 -14.95
C ASN A 443 -3.85 -8.23 -13.51
N LYS A 444 -3.29 -7.56 -12.53
CA LYS A 444 -3.42 -7.96 -11.14
C LYS A 444 -3.46 -6.78 -10.18
N VAL A 445 -4.28 -6.90 -9.15
CA VAL A 445 -4.38 -5.96 -8.04
C VAL A 445 -4.32 -6.72 -6.73
N TYR A 446 -3.43 -6.31 -5.84
CA TYR A 446 -3.14 -7.06 -4.61
C TYR A 446 -2.57 -6.17 -3.50
N PRO A 447 -2.66 -6.58 -2.23
CA PRO A 447 -2.07 -5.86 -1.12
C PRO A 447 -0.64 -6.33 -0.86
N LYS A 448 0.21 -5.38 -0.46
CA LYS A 448 1.55 -5.60 0.06
C LYS A 448 1.63 -4.97 1.46
N PHE A 449 2.04 -5.72 2.46
CA PHE A 449 2.12 -5.28 3.85
C PHE A 449 3.55 -5.00 4.25
N GLU A 450 3.83 -3.78 4.70
CA GLU A 450 5.15 -3.37 5.19
C GLU A 450 5.28 -3.74 6.68
N VAL A 451 5.81 -4.93 6.95
CA VAL A 451 5.91 -5.50 8.30
C VAL A 451 7.15 -5.05 9.08
N ILE A 452 8.21 -4.65 8.37
CA ILE A 452 9.39 -3.97 8.93
C ILE A 452 9.70 -2.73 8.09
N PRO A 453 9.19 -1.56 8.46
CA PRO A 453 9.54 -0.30 7.81
C PRO A 453 11.03 0.00 7.84
N LYS A 454 11.53 0.61 6.76
CA LYS A 454 12.91 1.07 6.65
C LYS A 454 13.00 2.52 6.19
N SER A 455 14.13 3.16 6.46
CA SER A 455 14.50 4.46 5.94
C SER A 455 15.98 4.48 5.60
N GLN A 456 16.36 5.20 4.56
CA GLN A 456 17.77 5.45 4.24
C GLN A 456 18.32 6.59 5.10
N VAL A 457 19.52 6.41 5.58
CA VAL A 457 20.26 7.43 6.34
C VAL A 457 21.58 7.68 5.66
N THR A 458 21.78 8.92 5.23
CA THR A 458 23.07 9.37 4.68
C THR A 458 24.02 9.67 5.83
N LEU A 459 25.19 9.04 5.84
CA LEU A 459 26.25 9.31 6.80
C LEU A 459 27.04 10.55 6.34
N GLU A 460 26.90 11.63 7.13
CA GLU A 460 27.67 12.85 6.90
C GLU A 460 29.12 12.66 7.34
N GLY A 461 30.08 13.13 6.56
CA GLY A 461 31.51 13.16 6.92
C GLY A 461 32.43 12.27 6.11
N SER A 462 31.95 11.57 5.09
CA SER A 462 32.74 10.82 4.13
C SER A 462 32.84 11.55 2.79
N LEU A 463 33.96 11.43 2.09
CA LEU A 463 34.14 11.88 0.70
C LEU A 463 33.20 11.16 -0.30
N SER A 464 32.50 10.12 0.15
CA SER A 464 31.43 9.41 -0.54
C SER A 464 30.13 9.53 0.29
N HIS A 465 29.04 9.93 -0.32
CA HIS A 465 27.71 9.90 0.29
C HIS A 465 27.29 8.41 0.48
N LEU A 466 27.67 7.83 1.60
CA LEU A 466 27.29 6.46 1.95
C LEU A 466 25.92 6.51 2.63
N SER A 467 24.91 5.93 1.97
CA SER A 467 23.60 5.73 2.56
C SER A 467 23.46 4.29 3.06
N ILE A 468 22.95 4.13 4.27
CA ILE A 468 22.64 2.82 4.86
C ILE A 468 21.15 2.73 5.17
N ASN A 469 20.57 1.53 5.05
CA ASN A 469 19.21 1.29 5.50
C ASN A 469 19.16 1.12 7.02
N MET A 470 18.26 1.82 7.67
CA MET A 470 17.87 1.59 9.05
C MET A 470 16.47 1.01 9.09
N TYR A 471 16.23 0.08 10.00
CA TYR A 471 15.00 -0.67 10.12
C TYR A 471 14.30 -0.41 11.44
N GLN A 472 12.98 -0.61 11.45
CA GLN A 472 12.20 -0.68 12.68
C GLN A 472 12.78 -1.74 13.63
N ALA A 473 12.73 -1.48 14.94
CA ALA A 473 13.39 -2.32 15.95
C ALA A 473 12.77 -3.71 16.15
N ARG A 474 11.50 -3.90 15.73
CA ARG A 474 10.78 -5.18 15.75
C ARG A 474 9.89 -5.29 14.52
N ASN A 475 9.53 -6.52 14.11
CA ASN A 475 8.51 -6.74 13.10
C ASN A 475 7.10 -6.50 13.68
N TYR A 476 6.15 -6.33 12.78
CA TYR A 476 4.73 -6.47 13.10
C TYR A 476 4.45 -7.92 13.47
N ASP A 477 3.76 -8.14 14.59
CA ASP A 477 3.55 -9.45 15.23
C ASP A 477 2.08 -9.82 15.42
N ARG A 478 1.15 -9.04 14.81
CA ARG A 478 -0.29 -9.28 14.87
C ARG A 478 -0.80 -9.81 13.53
N ASP A 479 -2.01 -10.35 13.53
CA ASP A 479 -2.61 -10.92 12.32
C ASP A 479 -2.83 -9.86 11.24
N ILE A 480 -2.60 -10.25 9.99
CA ILE A 480 -3.11 -9.59 8.80
C ILE A 480 -4.38 -10.34 8.38
N LEU A 481 -5.47 -9.63 8.09
CA LEU A 481 -6.74 -10.24 7.71
C LEU A 481 -7.36 -9.50 6.53
N ILE A 482 -7.69 -10.25 5.48
CA ILE A 482 -8.29 -9.76 4.25
C ILE A 482 -9.58 -10.53 4.00
N ARG A 483 -10.68 -9.82 3.77
CA ARG A 483 -11.97 -10.38 3.36
C ARG A 483 -12.16 -10.20 1.86
N TYR A 484 -12.49 -11.25 1.15
CA TYR A 484 -12.84 -11.24 -0.26
C TYR A 484 -14.35 -11.46 -0.42
N LYS A 485 -15.04 -10.44 -0.91
CA LYS A 485 -16.43 -10.49 -1.37
C LYS A 485 -16.44 -11.00 -2.80
N LEU A 486 -16.98 -12.20 -3.02
CA LEU A 486 -17.01 -12.87 -4.32
C LEU A 486 -18.19 -12.35 -5.15
N LEU A 487 -17.89 -11.68 -6.26
CA LEU A 487 -18.87 -10.98 -7.10
C LEU A 487 -19.21 -11.80 -8.35
N THR A 488 -20.50 -12.02 -8.57
CA THR A 488 -21.05 -12.70 -9.74
C THR A 488 -21.37 -11.71 -10.86
N SER A 489 -21.81 -12.19 -12.01
CA SER A 489 -22.21 -11.34 -13.16
C SER A 489 -23.30 -10.31 -12.85
N GLU A 490 -24.07 -10.52 -11.79
CA GLU A 490 -25.17 -9.62 -11.41
C GLU A 490 -24.70 -8.41 -10.59
N ASN A 491 -23.54 -8.48 -9.94
CA ASN A 491 -23.09 -7.49 -8.95
C ASN A 491 -21.59 -7.20 -8.99
N ASN A 492 -20.95 -7.23 -10.15
CA ASN A 492 -19.52 -7.04 -10.29
C ASN A 492 -19.10 -5.66 -10.82
N ASP A 493 -20.02 -4.72 -10.96
CA ASP A 493 -19.68 -3.34 -11.30
C ASP A 493 -19.26 -2.54 -10.05
N TYR A 494 -18.60 -1.39 -10.27
CA TYR A 494 -18.10 -0.57 -9.16
C TYR A 494 -19.23 0.03 -8.30
N SER A 495 -20.44 0.22 -8.85
CA SER A 495 -21.60 0.69 -8.09
C SER A 495 -22.07 -0.37 -7.10
N SER A 496 -22.11 -1.63 -7.53
CA SER A 496 -22.37 -2.78 -6.68
C SER A 496 -21.28 -2.97 -5.62
N MET A 497 -19.99 -2.83 -6.01
CA MET A 497 -18.87 -2.86 -5.06
C MET A 497 -19.03 -1.77 -3.99
N ALA A 498 -19.43 -0.55 -4.37
CA ALA A 498 -19.66 0.55 -3.42
C ALA A 498 -20.81 0.25 -2.45
N SER A 499 -21.91 -0.31 -2.96
CA SER A 499 -23.05 -0.72 -2.14
C SER A 499 -22.70 -1.84 -1.16
N ILE A 500 -21.92 -2.83 -1.60
CA ILE A 500 -21.43 -3.93 -0.76
C ILE A 500 -20.52 -3.39 0.35
N TYR A 501 -19.61 -2.48 0.03
CA TYR A 501 -18.71 -1.91 1.04
C TYR A 501 -19.46 -0.97 2.01
N ARG A 502 -20.40 -0.16 1.52
CA ARG A 502 -21.29 0.65 2.36
C ARG A 502 -22.05 -0.22 3.37
N ASN A 503 -22.69 -1.31 2.91
CA ASN A 503 -23.42 -2.22 3.79
C ASN A 503 -22.50 -2.84 4.85
N TYR A 504 -21.28 -3.25 4.44
CA TYR A 504 -20.27 -3.73 5.38
C TYR A 504 -19.93 -2.69 6.48
N LEU A 505 -19.80 -1.40 6.10
CA LEU A 505 -19.52 -0.34 7.07
C LEU A 505 -20.72 -0.05 7.97
N VAL A 506 -21.94 -0.04 7.42
CA VAL A 506 -23.20 0.13 8.17
C VAL A 506 -23.33 -0.96 9.22
N ASP A 507 -23.11 -2.22 8.84
CA ASP A 507 -23.21 -3.35 9.78
C ASP A 507 -22.09 -3.32 10.83
N LYS A 508 -20.86 -3.02 10.40
CA LYS A 508 -19.68 -3.00 11.27
C LYS A 508 -19.73 -1.90 12.32
N TYR A 509 -20.23 -0.73 11.96
CA TYR A 509 -20.17 0.49 12.77
C TYR A 509 -21.54 0.98 13.25
N ASP A 510 -22.61 0.28 12.95
CA ASP A 510 -24.00 0.68 13.25
C ASP A 510 -24.32 2.10 12.75
N LEU A 511 -23.87 2.44 11.52
CA LEU A 511 -24.09 3.76 10.94
C LEU A 511 -25.58 3.99 10.73
N LYS A 512 -26.06 5.23 11.01
CA LYS A 512 -27.44 5.62 10.84
C LYS A 512 -27.61 6.54 9.65
N LYS A 513 -28.72 6.40 8.93
CA LYS A 513 -29.07 7.35 7.87
C LYS A 513 -29.25 8.76 8.42
N ILE A 514 -28.83 9.72 7.61
CA ILE A 514 -29.05 11.15 7.88
C ILE A 514 -30.56 11.44 7.93
N SER A 515 -30.97 12.43 8.75
CA SER A 515 -32.35 12.90 8.73
C SER A 515 -32.60 13.78 7.50
N SER A 516 -33.72 13.54 6.79
CA SER A 516 -34.11 14.28 5.57
C SER A 516 -35.12 15.39 5.82
N ASP A 517 -35.45 15.71 7.10
CA ASP A 517 -36.57 16.61 7.45
C ASP A 517 -36.19 18.09 7.34
N THR A 518 -34.97 18.42 6.92
CA THR A 518 -34.46 19.80 6.91
C THR A 518 -33.71 20.11 5.60
N ASP A 519 -33.55 21.41 5.34
CA ASP A 519 -32.60 21.88 4.31
C ASP A 519 -31.19 21.29 4.54
N ILE A 520 -30.39 21.13 3.45
CA ILE A 520 -29.00 20.71 3.59
C ILE A 520 -28.19 21.75 4.36
N PRO A 521 -27.16 21.38 5.12
CA PRO A 521 -26.29 22.36 5.78
C PRO A 521 -25.48 23.18 4.80
N PHE A 522 -25.39 24.50 5.03
CA PHE A 522 -24.38 25.34 4.40
C PHE A 522 -23.09 25.22 5.21
N LEU A 523 -22.06 24.64 4.60
CA LEU A 523 -20.75 24.49 5.26
C LEU A 523 -19.92 25.75 5.10
N LEU A 524 -19.58 26.40 6.22
CA LEU A 524 -18.79 27.60 6.28
C LEU A 524 -17.55 27.41 7.15
N GLU A 525 -16.36 27.55 6.56
CA GLU A 525 -15.14 27.72 7.34
C GLU A 525 -14.82 29.21 7.47
N ILE A 526 -14.71 29.68 8.71
CA ILE A 526 -14.27 31.02 9.04
C ILE A 526 -12.79 30.98 9.41
N LEU A 527 -11.98 31.79 8.70
CA LEU A 527 -10.59 31.99 9.05
C LEU A 527 -10.48 33.14 10.08
N GLY A 528 -10.12 32.81 11.31
CA GLY A 528 -9.93 33.74 12.43
C GLY A 528 -8.58 34.43 12.39
N GLY A 529 -7.59 33.88 13.08
CA GLY A 529 -6.23 34.43 13.16
C GLY A 529 -5.22 33.64 12.37
N ILE A 530 -4.46 34.30 11.48
CA ILE A 530 -3.35 33.67 10.75
C ILE A 530 -2.01 34.16 11.28
N ASN A 531 -0.99 33.30 11.16
CA ASN A 531 0.38 33.63 11.54
C ASN A 531 1.06 34.37 10.40
N LYS A 532 1.73 35.49 10.73
CA LYS A 532 2.43 36.33 9.77
C LYS A 532 3.68 36.94 10.39
N VAL A 533 4.75 37.01 9.61
CA VAL A 533 5.97 37.74 10.03
C VAL A 533 5.80 39.19 9.67
N GLU A 534 5.74 40.04 10.69
CA GLU A 534 5.64 41.51 10.54
C GLU A 534 6.79 42.20 11.33
N PRO A 535 7.32 43.31 10.85
CA PRO A 535 8.34 44.06 11.59
C PRO A 535 7.70 44.72 12.82
N VAL A 536 8.08 44.28 14.02
CA VAL A 536 7.74 44.96 15.27
C VAL A 536 9.00 45.68 15.76
N PHE A 537 8.95 47.02 15.80
CA PHE A 537 10.11 47.85 16.08
C PHE A 537 11.33 47.59 15.19
N GLY A 538 11.10 47.17 13.94
CA GLY A 538 12.14 46.83 12.97
C GLY A 538 12.70 45.41 13.07
N VAL A 539 12.25 44.61 14.01
CA VAL A 539 12.58 43.17 14.16
C VAL A 539 11.48 42.34 13.52
N PRO A 540 11.81 41.42 12.56
CA PRO A 540 10.85 40.48 12.04
C PRO A 540 10.31 39.62 13.20
N THR A 541 9.01 39.71 13.45
CA THR A 541 8.35 39.04 14.55
C THR A 541 7.12 38.31 14.00
N ARG A 542 6.98 37.03 14.35
CA ARG A 542 5.78 36.24 14.04
C ARG A 542 4.65 36.68 14.93
N THR A 543 3.55 37.14 14.36
CA THR A 543 2.39 37.65 15.06
C THR A 543 1.11 37.07 14.48
N VAL A 544 0.06 36.98 15.30
CA VAL A 544 -1.27 36.64 14.81
C VAL A 544 -1.91 37.87 14.18
N LYS A 545 -2.38 37.70 12.93
CA LYS A 545 -3.13 38.71 12.18
C LYS A 545 -4.58 38.29 12.10
N PRO A 546 -5.54 39.11 12.63
CA PRO A 546 -6.97 38.83 12.50
C PRO A 546 -7.39 38.89 11.02
N LEU A 547 -8.07 37.87 10.55
CA LEU A 547 -8.83 37.84 9.29
C LEU A 547 -10.32 37.96 9.59
N THR A 548 -10.78 37.40 10.72
CA THR A 548 -12.16 37.51 11.19
C THR A 548 -12.15 37.50 12.71
N THR A 549 -12.59 38.60 13.32
CA THR A 549 -12.81 38.67 14.79
C THR A 549 -14.10 37.94 15.20
N TYR A 550 -14.28 37.68 16.48
CA TYR A 550 -15.49 37.01 16.98
C TYR A 550 -16.77 37.79 16.64
N SER A 551 -16.76 39.12 16.78
CA SER A 551 -17.89 40.00 16.41
C SER A 551 -18.12 40.03 14.88
N GLN A 552 -17.08 39.94 14.08
CA GLN A 552 -17.20 39.86 12.63
C GLN A 552 -17.78 38.50 12.21
N ALA A 553 -17.43 37.40 12.90
CA ALA A 553 -18.06 36.10 12.69
C ALA A 553 -19.55 36.12 13.01
N GLU A 554 -19.98 36.80 14.09
CA GLU A 554 -21.39 37.01 14.38
C GLU A 554 -22.10 37.74 13.23
N ASP A 555 -21.48 38.78 12.69
CA ASP A 555 -22.02 39.54 11.56
C ASP A 555 -22.15 38.69 10.29
N LEU A 556 -21.15 37.86 9.96
CA LEU A 556 -21.21 36.90 8.82
C LEU A 556 -22.40 35.96 8.96
N ILE A 557 -22.53 35.33 10.12
CA ILE A 557 -23.63 34.39 10.42
C ILE A 557 -25.01 35.12 10.32
N ASN A 558 -25.12 36.32 10.83
CA ASN A 558 -26.37 37.09 10.72
C ASN A 558 -26.68 37.48 9.26
N LYS A 559 -25.65 37.80 8.44
CA LYS A 559 -25.85 38.13 7.02
C LYS A 559 -26.36 36.92 6.23
N LEU A 560 -25.82 35.74 6.45
CA LEU A 560 -26.29 34.49 5.83
C LEU A 560 -27.72 34.17 6.23
N ASN A 561 -28.00 34.24 7.54
CA ASN A 561 -29.34 33.99 8.05
C ASN A 561 -30.39 34.97 7.53
N ASN A 562 -30.07 36.27 7.42
CA ASN A 562 -30.93 37.29 6.84
C ASN A 562 -31.22 37.08 5.35
N LYS A 563 -30.38 36.27 4.65
CA LYS A 563 -30.58 35.85 3.27
C LYS A 563 -31.28 34.51 3.12
N GLY A 564 -31.77 33.93 4.23
CA GLY A 564 -32.57 32.70 4.25
C GLY A 564 -31.75 31.43 4.42
N ILE A 565 -30.43 31.48 4.69
CA ILE A 565 -29.64 30.33 5.05
C ILE A 565 -29.72 30.12 6.55
N GLU A 566 -30.58 29.18 6.99
CA GLU A 566 -30.83 28.91 8.39
C GLU A 566 -30.05 27.71 8.91
N ASN A 567 -29.94 26.64 8.11
CA ASN A 567 -29.18 25.44 8.45
C ASN A 567 -27.70 25.64 8.04
N MET A 568 -26.83 25.79 9.05
CA MET A 568 -25.40 26.05 8.84
C MET A 568 -24.56 25.14 9.73
N ALA A 569 -23.44 24.66 9.18
CA ALA A 569 -22.36 24.06 9.96
C ALA A 569 -21.10 24.93 9.80
N VAL A 570 -20.64 25.48 10.90
CA VAL A 570 -19.56 26.49 10.91
C VAL A 570 -18.31 25.92 11.56
N VAL A 571 -17.22 25.82 10.79
CA VAL A 571 -15.87 25.52 11.28
C VAL A 571 -15.16 26.83 11.55
N PHE A 572 -14.62 27.02 12.77
CA PHE A 572 -13.89 28.22 13.10
C PHE A 572 -12.41 27.91 13.33
N ASN A 573 -11.61 28.22 12.31
CA ASN A 573 -10.18 27.93 12.32
C ASN A 573 -9.40 29.14 12.86
N GLY A 574 -8.31 28.89 13.61
CA GLY A 574 -7.45 29.94 14.15
C GLY A 574 -8.04 30.72 15.32
N TRP A 575 -8.95 30.14 16.11
CA TRP A 575 -9.57 30.74 17.29
C TRP A 575 -8.73 30.55 18.56
N LEU A 576 -7.82 29.56 18.60
CA LEU A 576 -6.92 29.27 19.72
C LEU A 576 -5.74 30.24 19.77
N ASP A 577 -5.18 30.42 20.97
CA ASP A 577 -3.97 31.23 21.19
C ASP A 577 -2.83 30.83 20.23
N GLY A 578 -2.33 31.79 19.50
CA GLY A 578 -1.38 31.59 18.40
C GLY A 578 -2.02 31.46 17.02
N GLY A 579 -3.36 31.54 16.89
CA GLY A 579 -4.06 31.52 15.61
C GLY A 579 -4.12 30.10 14.99
N ILE A 580 -4.03 30.02 13.65
CA ILE A 580 -4.09 28.74 12.92
C ILE A 580 -2.92 27.82 13.30
N GLU A 581 -1.73 28.38 13.48
CA GLU A 581 -0.57 27.67 14.02
C GLU A 581 -0.53 27.90 15.53
N HIS A 582 -1.57 27.44 16.22
CA HIS A 582 -1.76 27.66 17.64
C HIS A 582 -0.62 27.08 18.50
N THR A 583 -0.50 27.56 19.73
CA THR A 583 0.40 27.01 20.75
C THR A 583 0.08 25.54 21.05
N TYR A 584 0.94 24.85 21.81
CA TYR A 584 0.66 23.50 22.26
C TYR A 584 -0.70 23.45 22.94
N PRO A 585 -1.65 22.63 22.44
CA PRO A 585 -3.05 22.71 22.83
C PRO A 585 -3.32 21.87 24.11
N ASP A 586 -2.60 22.12 25.20
CA ASP A 586 -2.93 21.59 26.53
C ASP A 586 -4.09 22.38 27.18
N LYS A 587 -4.43 23.54 26.63
CA LYS A 587 -5.53 24.40 27.08
C LYS A 587 -6.30 24.99 25.90
N ALA A 588 -7.61 25.13 26.06
CA ALA A 588 -8.47 25.76 25.08
C ALA A 588 -8.53 27.28 25.26
N THR A 589 -7.39 27.96 25.14
CA THR A 589 -7.29 29.42 25.31
C THR A 589 -7.64 30.15 24.04
N VAL A 590 -8.57 31.12 24.09
CA VAL A 590 -9.01 31.93 22.94
C VAL A 590 -7.91 32.90 22.48
N GLU A 591 -7.80 33.13 21.16
CA GLU A 591 -6.86 34.09 20.56
C GLU A 591 -7.29 35.55 20.87
N GLY A 592 -6.50 36.24 21.68
CA GLY A 592 -6.83 37.58 22.11
C GLY A 592 -6.85 38.66 21.03
N LYS A 593 -6.22 38.42 19.87
CA LYS A 593 -6.27 39.33 18.72
C LYS A 593 -7.61 39.31 17.99
N LEU A 594 -8.43 38.27 18.18
CA LEU A 594 -9.77 38.16 17.59
C LEU A 594 -10.86 38.81 18.48
N GLY A 595 -10.54 39.11 19.72
CA GLY A 595 -11.44 39.63 20.74
C GLY A 595 -11.13 39.02 22.10
N ASN A 596 -11.82 39.46 23.13
CA ASN A 596 -11.67 38.90 24.44
C ASN A 596 -12.63 37.69 24.69
N LYS A 597 -12.49 37.02 25.80
CA LYS A 597 -13.32 35.81 26.14
C LYS A 597 -14.81 36.08 26.11
N ASN A 598 -15.26 37.32 26.49
CA ASN A 598 -16.69 37.66 26.43
C ASN A 598 -17.20 37.80 24.98
N ASP A 599 -16.37 38.29 24.07
CA ASP A 599 -16.74 38.36 22.64
C ASP A 599 -16.93 36.94 22.07
N PHE A 600 -16.08 35.98 22.47
CA PHE A 600 -16.26 34.58 22.11
C PHE A 600 -17.52 33.96 22.73
N TYR A 601 -17.84 34.26 23.99
CA TYR A 601 -19.12 33.84 24.60
C TYR A 601 -20.34 34.44 23.91
N SER A 602 -20.23 35.69 23.39
CA SER A 602 -21.30 36.31 22.61
C SER A 602 -21.57 35.51 21.34
N LEU A 603 -20.50 35.16 20.60
CA LEU A 603 -20.58 34.33 19.41
C LEU A 603 -21.24 32.97 19.76
N ILE A 604 -20.81 32.30 20.83
CA ILE A 604 -21.40 31.03 21.28
C ILE A 604 -22.88 31.18 21.57
N SER A 605 -23.26 32.29 22.19
CA SER A 605 -24.67 32.57 22.51
C SER A 605 -25.53 32.75 21.26
N LEU A 606 -24.99 33.40 20.23
CA LEU A 606 -25.62 33.54 18.92
C LEU A 606 -25.79 32.16 18.26
N ILE A 607 -24.72 31.35 18.23
CA ILE A 607 -24.69 29.99 17.71
C ILE A 607 -25.80 29.14 18.32
N LYS A 608 -25.86 29.11 19.65
CA LYS A 608 -26.88 28.36 20.38
C LYS A 608 -28.30 28.89 20.11
N LYS A 609 -28.49 30.20 20.06
CA LYS A 609 -29.78 30.82 19.76
C LYS A 609 -30.31 30.47 18.39
N LYS A 610 -29.42 30.32 17.40
CA LYS A 610 -29.77 30.00 16.02
C LYS A 610 -29.70 28.50 15.69
N ASN A 611 -29.38 27.66 16.66
CA ASN A 611 -29.19 26.21 16.50
C ASN A 611 -28.22 25.84 15.35
N ILE A 612 -27.05 26.50 15.31
CA ILE A 612 -26.00 26.30 14.29
C ILE A 612 -25.05 25.25 14.82
N ASP A 613 -24.64 24.31 13.96
CA ASP A 613 -23.58 23.39 14.25
C ASP A 613 -22.24 24.12 14.23
N PHE A 614 -21.50 24.10 15.33
CA PHE A 614 -20.30 24.91 15.49
C PHE A 614 -19.08 24.06 15.89
N TYR A 615 -18.03 24.10 15.09
CA TYR A 615 -16.84 23.27 15.19
C TYR A 615 -15.56 24.11 15.25
N PRO A 616 -15.18 24.68 16.41
CA PRO A 616 -13.85 25.28 16.58
C PRO A 616 -12.75 24.24 16.29
N GLU A 617 -11.74 24.61 15.46
CA GLU A 617 -10.73 23.67 14.99
C GLU A 617 -9.52 23.60 15.92
N VAL A 618 -9.00 22.39 16.16
CA VAL A 618 -7.76 22.12 16.90
C VAL A 618 -6.90 21.07 16.17
N SER A 619 -5.57 21.20 16.24
CA SER A 619 -4.60 20.23 15.78
C SER A 619 -3.90 19.59 16.97
N PHE A 620 -4.08 18.28 17.17
CA PHE A 620 -3.35 17.52 18.18
C PHE A 620 -2.10 16.82 17.61
N LEU A 621 -2.13 16.40 16.34
CA LEU A 621 -1.06 15.55 15.77
C LEU A 621 0.18 16.34 15.35
N ASN A 622 0.02 17.60 14.97
CA ASN A 622 1.09 18.47 14.51
C ASN A 622 1.23 19.67 15.44
N ILE A 623 2.41 19.85 16.02
CA ILE A 623 2.73 20.93 16.94
C ILE A 623 3.54 21.97 16.18
N TYR A 624 3.06 23.19 16.13
CA TYR A 624 3.64 24.28 15.32
C TYR A 624 4.76 25.03 16.06
N HIS A 625 4.72 25.07 17.38
CA HIS A 625 5.65 25.84 18.20
C HIS A 625 6.09 25.05 19.43
N ASN A 626 7.38 25.14 19.73
CA ASN A 626 7.98 24.65 20.96
C ASN A 626 8.48 25.86 21.76
N LYS A 627 7.64 26.39 22.65
CA LYS A 627 7.97 27.50 23.51
C LYS A 627 8.38 27.03 24.91
N LEU A 628 9.23 27.81 25.57
CA LEU A 628 9.57 27.54 26.98
C LEU A 628 8.32 27.63 27.84
N PHE A 629 8.03 26.59 28.63
CA PHE A 629 6.92 26.50 29.59
C PHE A 629 5.53 26.41 28.97
N ASP A 630 5.40 25.94 27.71
CA ASP A 630 4.11 25.71 27.05
C ASP A 630 3.54 24.30 27.31
N GLY A 631 4.14 23.50 28.20
CA GLY A 631 3.71 22.12 28.48
C GLY A 631 4.33 21.06 27.57
N PHE A 632 4.81 21.42 26.37
CA PHE A 632 5.43 20.51 25.43
C PHE A 632 6.88 20.14 25.88
N ASN A 633 7.19 18.85 25.85
CA ASN A 633 8.53 18.34 26.11
C ASN A 633 9.00 17.49 24.91
N ALA A 634 9.90 18.05 24.10
CA ALA A 634 10.36 17.39 22.86
C ALA A 634 10.94 15.99 23.09
N TYR A 635 11.57 15.72 24.23
CA TYR A 635 12.11 14.39 24.53
C TYR A 635 10.99 13.36 24.74
N ARG A 636 9.91 13.73 25.39
CA ARG A 636 8.75 12.87 25.69
C ARG A 636 7.75 12.86 24.53
N ASP A 637 7.40 14.04 24.03
CA ASP A 637 6.19 14.26 23.25
C ASP A 637 6.42 14.25 21.73
N ASN A 638 7.68 14.45 21.27
CA ASN A 638 7.99 14.37 19.85
C ASN A 638 8.20 12.90 19.42
N ALA A 639 7.55 12.48 18.34
CA ALA A 639 7.81 11.21 17.68
C ALA A 639 9.26 11.13 17.16
N ARG A 640 9.70 9.93 16.82
CA ARG A 640 11.05 9.70 16.26
C ARG A 640 10.95 9.14 14.86
N PHE A 641 11.83 9.59 13.99
CA PHE A 641 12.11 8.93 12.72
C PHE A 641 12.75 7.54 12.94
N ILE A 642 12.79 6.72 11.89
CA ILE A 642 13.51 5.43 11.94
C ILE A 642 15.00 5.63 12.31
N ASN A 643 15.63 6.74 11.90
CA ASN A 643 16.99 7.12 12.29
C ASN A 643 17.12 7.66 13.73
N ARG A 644 16.05 7.63 14.52
CA ARG A 644 15.95 8.04 15.93
C ARG A 644 16.02 9.56 16.15
N LYS A 645 16.19 10.39 15.14
CA LYS A 645 16.07 11.83 15.25
C LYS A 645 14.62 12.24 15.53
N TYR A 646 14.40 13.44 16.02
CA TYR A 646 13.06 14.00 16.21
C TYR A 646 12.33 14.10 14.87
N ALA A 647 11.07 13.65 14.86
CA ALA A 647 10.27 13.64 13.64
C ALA A 647 9.55 14.98 13.45
N PHE A 648 9.57 15.47 12.23
CA PHE A 648 8.93 16.72 11.83
C PHE A 648 8.50 16.67 10.36
N ILE A 649 7.54 17.51 10.02
CA ILE A 649 7.08 17.73 8.63
C ILE A 649 7.55 19.13 8.24
N TYR A 650 8.21 19.26 7.10
CA TYR A 650 8.52 20.56 6.53
C TYR A 650 7.30 21.13 5.76
N ASP A 651 7.00 22.39 5.89
CA ASP A 651 6.11 23.08 4.98
C ASP A 651 6.90 23.46 3.72
N GLN A 652 6.89 22.57 2.73
CA GLN A 652 7.46 22.88 1.42
C GLN A 652 6.49 23.75 0.64
N PHE A 653 6.82 25.02 0.50
CA PHE A 653 6.38 25.78 -0.65
C PHE A 653 7.16 25.25 -1.87
N TRP A 654 6.48 24.74 -2.88
CA TRP A 654 7.08 24.10 -4.07
C TRP A 654 8.01 25.03 -4.89
N LEU A 655 8.06 26.32 -4.60
CA LEU A 655 8.93 27.33 -5.22
C LEU A 655 10.25 27.56 -4.45
N ASP A 656 10.39 27.05 -3.22
CA ASP A 656 11.54 27.33 -2.35
C ASP A 656 12.36 26.05 -2.07
N THR A 657 12.89 25.45 -3.12
CA THR A 657 13.58 24.15 -3.08
C THR A 657 14.94 24.15 -2.36
N TYR A 658 15.40 25.29 -1.82
CA TYR A 658 16.79 25.42 -1.35
C TYR A 658 17.02 26.06 0.04
N GLN A 659 16.00 26.40 0.81
CA GLN A 659 16.19 26.90 2.17
C GLN A 659 15.32 26.14 3.16
N SER A 660 15.95 25.24 3.93
CA SER A 660 15.39 24.70 5.17
C SER A 660 15.41 25.83 6.22
N ASP A 661 14.34 26.62 6.29
CA ASP A 661 14.07 27.47 7.42
C ASP A 661 13.56 26.57 8.55
N ASP A 662 14.33 26.41 9.63
CA ASP A 662 13.91 25.63 10.82
C ASP A 662 12.57 26.13 11.40
N ASP A 663 12.19 27.35 11.09
CA ASP A 663 10.92 27.99 11.50
C ASP A 663 9.68 27.49 10.73
N LYS A 664 9.84 26.66 9.69
CA LYS A 664 8.75 26.13 8.86
C LYS A 664 8.53 24.64 9.07
N THR A 665 8.88 24.10 10.22
CA THR A 665 8.68 22.68 10.54
C THR A 665 7.52 22.50 11.50
N LYS A 666 6.68 21.49 11.23
CA LYS A 666 5.65 21.00 12.14
C LYS A 666 6.17 19.77 12.87
N ILE A 667 6.21 19.82 14.19
CA ILE A 667 6.64 18.69 15.01
C ILE A 667 5.54 17.63 15.00
N ILE A 668 5.90 16.37 14.79
CA ILE A 668 4.95 15.26 14.87
C ILE A 668 4.82 14.83 16.33
N LEU A 669 3.60 14.93 16.88
CA LEU A 669 3.32 14.43 18.23
C LEU A 669 3.48 12.92 18.27
N SER A 670 4.18 12.40 19.28
CA SER A 670 4.20 10.97 19.57
C SER A 670 2.79 10.48 19.94
N PRO A 671 2.28 9.39 19.33
CA PRO A 671 0.98 8.83 19.71
C PRO A 671 0.87 8.53 21.20
N ARG A 672 1.98 8.30 21.88
CA ARG A 672 2.07 8.09 23.32
C ARG A 672 1.53 9.27 24.14
N SER A 673 1.73 10.50 23.67
CA SER A 673 1.33 11.72 24.38
C SER A 673 -0.07 12.20 24.02
N LEU A 674 -0.70 11.58 23.01
CA LEU A 674 -1.99 12.02 22.49
C LEU A 674 -3.11 11.94 23.54
N GLU A 675 -3.14 10.87 24.33
CA GLU A 675 -4.19 10.66 25.34
C GLU A 675 -4.20 11.78 26.40
N GLY A 676 -3.01 12.09 26.97
CA GLY A 676 -2.89 13.15 27.97
C GLY A 676 -3.23 14.53 27.41
N LEU A 677 -2.74 14.83 26.19
CA LEU A 677 -3.02 16.11 25.52
C LEU A 677 -4.53 16.32 25.25
N VAL A 678 -5.20 15.27 24.78
CA VAL A 678 -6.65 15.31 24.51
C VAL A 678 -7.42 15.50 25.81
N ASP A 679 -7.01 14.83 26.91
CA ASP A 679 -7.69 14.96 28.20
C ASP A 679 -7.57 16.38 28.76
N ASP A 680 -6.35 16.95 28.79
CA ASP A 680 -6.06 18.29 29.28
C ASP A 680 -6.85 19.35 28.48
N PHE A 681 -6.86 19.24 27.14
CA PHE A 681 -7.62 20.15 26.28
C PHE A 681 -9.13 20.07 26.52
N ILE A 682 -9.70 18.88 26.57
CA ILE A 682 -11.14 18.69 26.73
C ILE A 682 -11.62 19.14 28.12
N GLU A 683 -10.78 18.99 29.18
CA GLU A 683 -11.10 19.48 30.52
C GLU A 683 -11.31 21.00 30.51
N ASP A 684 -10.48 21.75 29.79
CA ASP A 684 -10.64 23.22 29.70
C ASP A 684 -11.73 23.63 28.66
N TYR A 685 -11.81 22.88 27.52
CA TYR A 685 -12.78 23.18 26.45
C TYR A 685 -14.25 23.05 26.87
N GLN A 686 -14.59 22.13 27.78
CA GLN A 686 -15.96 21.92 28.27
C GLN A 686 -16.57 23.17 28.90
N ASP A 687 -15.73 24.09 29.43
CA ASP A 687 -16.20 25.32 30.07
C ASP A 687 -16.87 26.30 29.10
N TYR A 688 -16.60 26.19 27.81
CA TYR A 688 -17.28 27.00 26.79
C TYR A 688 -18.69 26.50 26.47
N GLY A 689 -19.02 25.27 26.87
CA GLY A 689 -20.33 24.67 26.62
C GLY A 689 -20.68 24.56 25.13
N ILE A 690 -19.68 24.37 24.28
CA ILE A 690 -19.82 24.05 22.85
C ILE A 690 -19.89 22.53 22.72
N ASN A 691 -20.71 22.01 21.80
CA ASN A 691 -20.90 20.58 21.59
C ASN A 691 -20.13 20.04 20.37
N GLY A 692 -19.58 20.91 19.50
CA GLY A 692 -18.85 20.53 18.31
C GLY A 692 -17.35 20.76 18.45
N LEU A 693 -16.53 19.99 17.71
CA LEU A 693 -15.07 20.14 17.63
C LEU A 693 -14.58 19.69 16.24
N SER A 694 -13.76 20.51 15.59
CA SER A 694 -13.07 20.13 14.35
C SER A 694 -11.66 19.63 14.67
N LEU A 695 -11.32 18.42 14.19
CA LEU A 695 -10.06 17.75 14.48
C LEU A 695 -9.18 17.71 13.23
N ARG A 696 -8.26 18.68 13.13
CA ARG A 696 -7.35 18.81 12.01
C ARG A 696 -6.36 17.63 11.99
N PHE A 697 -6.14 17.01 10.85
CA PHE A 697 -5.22 15.90 10.57
C PHE A 697 -5.62 14.53 11.14
N MET A 698 -6.52 14.42 12.10
CA MET A 698 -6.84 13.11 12.71
C MET A 698 -7.52 12.13 11.74
N ALA A 699 -8.14 12.62 10.66
CA ALA A 699 -8.66 11.78 9.57
C ALA A 699 -7.74 11.70 8.34
N GLN A 700 -6.50 12.21 8.43
CA GLN A 700 -5.57 12.26 7.31
C GLN A 700 -4.22 11.58 7.60
N GLN A 701 -3.77 11.59 8.86
CA GLN A 701 -2.43 11.17 9.24
C GLN A 701 -2.46 10.05 10.28
N ILE A 702 -1.58 9.07 10.10
CA ILE A 702 -1.27 8.04 11.06
C ILE A 702 0.26 7.96 11.11
N ASN A 703 0.85 8.44 12.19
CA ASN A 703 2.31 8.53 12.34
C ASN A 703 2.80 7.60 13.45
N SER A 704 3.84 6.84 13.18
CA SER A 704 4.52 5.95 14.13
C SER A 704 5.43 6.73 15.10
N ASP A 705 5.98 6.04 16.10
CA ASP A 705 7.07 6.57 16.94
C ASP A 705 8.20 5.54 17.03
N TYR A 706 9.27 5.74 16.26
CA TYR A 706 10.36 4.79 16.09
C TYR A 706 11.43 4.94 17.18
N ARG A 707 11.13 4.48 18.39
CA ARG A 707 12.08 4.47 19.52
C ARG A 707 13.08 3.34 19.38
N THR A 708 14.28 3.52 19.96
CA THR A 708 15.35 2.51 20.00
C THR A 708 14.94 1.27 20.81
N ASN A 709 14.27 1.47 21.95
CA ASN A 709 13.74 0.38 22.73
C ASN A 709 12.52 -0.23 22.04
N PRO A 710 12.55 -1.52 21.65
CA PRO A 710 11.42 -2.19 20.98
C PRO A 710 10.10 -2.11 21.76
N ASN A 711 10.15 -2.08 23.11
CA ASN A 711 8.98 -1.96 23.97
C ASN A 711 8.37 -0.55 23.98
N GLN A 712 9.12 0.43 23.51
CA GLN A 712 8.68 1.82 23.40
C GLN A 712 8.33 2.23 21.96
N LEU A 713 8.58 1.37 20.99
CA LEU A 713 8.17 1.57 19.62
C LEU A 713 6.65 1.53 19.54
N ILE A 714 6.07 2.48 18.82
CA ILE A 714 4.65 2.46 18.42
C ILE A 714 4.63 2.37 16.90
N ASP A 715 4.23 1.21 16.38
CA ASP A 715 4.05 1.01 14.94
C ASP A 715 2.78 1.71 14.44
N ARG A 716 2.63 1.78 13.13
CA ARG A 716 1.55 2.53 12.49
C ARG A 716 0.16 1.97 12.83
N GLU A 717 0.01 0.67 13.01
CA GLU A 717 -1.25 0.06 13.41
C GLU A 717 -1.61 0.38 14.87
N GLN A 718 -0.62 0.36 15.77
CA GLN A 718 -0.79 0.81 17.16
C GLN A 718 -1.13 2.29 17.24
N ALA A 719 -0.51 3.12 16.39
CA ALA A 719 -0.81 4.55 16.32
C ALA A 719 -2.28 4.80 15.89
N LYS A 720 -2.76 4.05 14.90
CA LYS A 720 -4.19 4.08 14.48
C LYS A 720 -5.13 3.70 15.63
N GLU A 721 -4.82 2.64 16.36
CA GLU A 721 -5.64 2.20 17.51
C GLU A 721 -5.69 3.25 18.62
N ILE A 722 -4.55 3.89 18.93
CA ILE A 722 -4.49 4.98 19.91
C ILE A 722 -5.38 6.13 19.45
N LEU A 723 -5.30 6.51 18.16
CA LEU A 723 -6.10 7.58 17.58
C LEU A 723 -7.61 7.24 17.68
N ILE A 724 -8.01 6.05 17.24
CA ILE A 724 -9.41 5.57 17.34
C ILE A 724 -9.90 5.62 18.77
N LYS A 725 -9.11 5.20 19.75
CA LYS A 725 -9.46 5.25 21.18
C LYS A 725 -9.74 6.69 21.64
N GLN A 726 -8.97 7.69 21.16
CA GLN A 726 -9.23 9.08 21.49
C GLN A 726 -10.51 9.60 20.80
N LEU A 727 -10.72 9.28 19.54
CA LEU A 727 -11.97 9.64 18.84
C LEU A 727 -13.20 9.07 19.54
N GLN A 728 -13.16 7.80 19.93
CA GLN A 728 -14.22 7.15 20.69
C GLN A 728 -14.46 7.85 22.04
N LYS A 729 -13.39 8.21 22.76
CA LYS A 729 -13.50 8.97 24.02
C LYS A 729 -14.20 10.30 23.81
N ILE A 730 -13.81 11.06 22.79
CA ILE A 730 -14.39 12.40 22.51
C ILE A 730 -15.86 12.26 22.08
N LYS A 731 -16.17 11.37 21.14
CA LYS A 731 -17.54 11.21 20.60
C LYS A 731 -18.47 10.55 21.60
N ASP A 732 -18.11 9.37 22.13
CA ASP A 732 -19.05 8.52 22.87
C ASP A 732 -19.12 8.86 24.36
N ILE A 733 -17.98 9.22 24.96
CA ILE A 733 -17.90 9.49 26.40
C ILE A 733 -18.18 10.98 26.70
N LYS A 734 -17.53 11.86 25.96
CA LYS A 734 -17.66 13.31 26.14
C LYS A 734 -18.78 13.93 25.33
N LYS A 735 -19.39 13.18 24.39
CA LYS A 735 -20.59 13.54 23.61
C LYS A 735 -20.40 14.77 22.70
N TYR A 736 -19.17 14.94 22.14
CA TYR A 736 -18.93 15.97 21.15
C TYR A 736 -19.33 15.52 19.74
N ASN A 737 -19.90 16.40 18.98
CA ASN A 737 -20.03 16.29 17.54
C ASN A 737 -18.69 16.59 16.89
N LEU A 738 -18.31 15.82 15.85
CA LEU A 738 -16.98 15.93 15.25
C LEU A 738 -17.05 16.26 13.77
N ASN A 739 -16.19 17.19 13.38
CA ASN A 739 -15.87 17.50 11.99
C ASN A 739 -14.41 17.12 11.69
N PHE A 740 -14.15 16.60 10.50
CA PHE A 740 -12.79 16.29 10.05
C PHE A 740 -12.50 16.89 8.68
N ARG A 741 -11.21 17.21 8.45
CA ARG A 741 -10.68 17.44 7.11
C ARG A 741 -10.19 16.11 6.52
N GLY A 742 -10.46 15.89 5.23
CA GLY A 742 -10.20 14.60 4.60
C GLY A 742 -11.16 13.53 5.09
N GLY A 743 -10.78 12.26 5.01
CA GLY A 743 -11.77 11.23 5.35
C GLY A 743 -11.24 9.81 5.29
N ASN A 744 -10.18 9.48 6.04
CA ASN A 744 -9.81 8.08 6.21
C ASN A 744 -10.96 7.33 6.89
N ILE A 745 -11.42 6.26 6.27
CA ILE A 745 -12.69 5.60 6.59
C ILE A 745 -12.81 5.09 8.04
N PHE A 746 -11.69 4.83 8.72
CA PHE A 746 -11.71 4.41 10.13
C PHE A 746 -12.27 5.52 11.06
N THR A 747 -12.39 6.78 10.59
CA THR A 747 -12.99 7.88 11.34
C THR A 747 -14.49 8.03 11.09
N ALA A 748 -15.05 7.32 10.12
CA ALA A 748 -16.46 7.38 9.73
C ALA A 748 -17.44 7.19 10.89
N PRO A 749 -17.22 6.27 11.87
CA PRO A 749 -18.12 6.10 13.00
C PRO A 749 -18.21 7.31 13.95
N TYR A 750 -17.27 8.24 13.83
CA TYR A 750 -17.13 9.36 14.78
C TYR A 750 -17.48 10.72 14.18
N THR A 751 -17.62 10.82 12.85
CA THR A 751 -17.81 12.10 12.16
C THR A 751 -19.28 12.45 11.95
N ASP A 752 -19.57 13.75 11.99
CA ASP A 752 -20.83 14.30 11.50
C ASP A 752 -20.63 14.89 10.09
N TYR A 753 -19.46 15.49 9.84
CA TYR A 753 -19.11 16.10 8.56
C TYR A 753 -17.67 15.79 8.16
N TYR A 754 -17.47 15.51 6.87
CA TYR A 754 -16.15 15.57 6.23
C TYR A 754 -16.08 16.82 5.34
N ILE A 755 -15.14 17.73 5.62
CA ILE A 755 -14.78 18.83 4.72
C ILE A 755 -13.50 18.48 3.96
N GLU A 756 -13.33 19.01 2.76
CA GLU A 756 -12.18 18.73 1.90
C GLU A 756 -11.97 17.22 1.66
N SER A 757 -13.05 16.45 1.53
CA SER A 757 -12.97 15.05 1.15
C SER A 757 -12.54 14.91 -0.32
N PRO A 758 -11.94 13.79 -0.73
CA PRO A 758 -11.47 13.60 -2.11
C PRO A 758 -12.68 13.49 -3.05
N ILE A 759 -12.82 14.40 -3.99
CA ILE A 759 -13.88 14.37 -5.02
C ILE A 759 -13.39 13.98 -6.40
N TYR A 760 -12.08 13.81 -6.55
CA TYR A 760 -11.42 13.36 -7.77
C TYR A 760 -10.51 12.18 -7.46
N SER A 761 -10.30 11.32 -8.46
CA SER A 761 -9.29 10.27 -8.41
C SER A 761 -7.87 10.85 -8.50
N GLY A 762 -6.87 10.04 -8.20
CA GLY A 762 -5.47 10.43 -8.41
C GLY A 762 -5.15 10.72 -9.88
N SER A 763 -4.20 11.62 -10.10
CA SER A 763 -3.76 12.07 -11.43
C SER A 763 -2.73 11.14 -12.09
N LYS A 764 -2.52 9.92 -11.58
CA LYS A 764 -1.55 8.98 -12.18
C LYS A 764 -2.02 8.51 -13.55
N THR A 765 -1.12 8.50 -14.51
CA THR A 765 -1.39 8.11 -15.92
C THR A 765 -1.87 6.67 -16.08
N ILE A 766 -1.71 5.84 -15.07
CA ILE A 766 -2.17 4.46 -15.09
C ILE A 766 -3.70 4.37 -15.07
N PHE A 767 -4.41 5.33 -14.47
CA PHE A 767 -5.86 5.33 -14.45
C PHE A 767 -6.44 5.66 -15.84
N ASP A 768 -7.50 4.96 -16.20
CA ASP A 768 -8.29 5.22 -17.39
C ASP A 768 -9.51 6.07 -17.08
N GLU A 769 -10.07 5.92 -15.87
CA GLU A 769 -11.28 6.61 -15.44
C GLU A 769 -11.27 6.91 -13.94
N GLY A 770 -11.75 8.10 -13.57
CA GLY A 770 -12.04 8.47 -12.18
C GLY A 770 -13.51 8.28 -11.88
N ILE A 771 -13.83 7.73 -10.70
CA ILE A 771 -15.20 7.44 -10.28
C ILE A 771 -15.47 7.98 -8.86
N PRO A 772 -16.72 8.34 -8.51
CA PRO A 772 -17.07 8.86 -7.18
C PRO A 772 -17.35 7.74 -6.18
N PHE A 773 -16.50 6.71 -6.15
CA PHE A 773 -16.71 5.54 -5.29
C PHE A 773 -16.79 5.91 -3.81
N TYR A 774 -15.91 6.80 -3.35
CA TYR A 774 -15.87 7.27 -1.96
C TYR A 774 -17.22 7.87 -1.56
N GLN A 775 -17.80 8.70 -2.41
CA GLN A 775 -19.09 9.34 -2.18
C GLN A 775 -20.24 8.35 -2.22
N MET A 776 -20.21 7.42 -3.16
CA MET A 776 -21.21 6.36 -3.24
C MET A 776 -21.27 5.51 -1.97
N VAL A 777 -20.13 5.34 -1.29
CA VAL A 777 -20.06 4.62 -0.01
C VAL A 777 -20.65 5.44 1.15
N LEU A 778 -20.43 6.75 1.18
CA LEU A 778 -20.80 7.59 2.34
C LEU A 778 -22.20 8.20 2.24
N HIS A 779 -22.70 8.45 1.01
CA HIS A 779 -23.94 9.18 0.80
C HIS A 779 -25.14 8.50 1.45
N GLY A 780 -25.96 9.29 2.13
CA GLY A 780 -27.08 8.82 2.94
C GLY A 780 -26.76 8.60 4.42
N TYR A 781 -25.47 8.51 4.79
CA TYR A 781 -25.01 8.20 6.15
C TYR A 781 -24.07 9.25 6.75
N ILE A 782 -23.23 9.87 5.96
CA ILE A 782 -22.26 10.89 6.41
C ILE A 782 -22.28 12.05 5.42
N GLN A 783 -22.40 13.26 5.96
CA GLN A 783 -22.35 14.47 5.14
C GLN A 783 -20.91 14.83 4.79
N TYR A 784 -20.67 15.29 3.55
CA TYR A 784 -19.33 15.62 3.05
C TYR A 784 -19.36 16.75 2.03
N SER A 785 -18.21 17.42 1.90
CA SER A 785 -17.94 18.39 0.84
C SER A 785 -16.59 18.13 0.19
N GLY A 786 -16.38 18.69 -0.99
CA GLY A 786 -15.07 18.81 -1.62
C GLY A 786 -14.28 20.03 -1.12
N GLN A 787 -13.45 20.59 -1.99
CA GLN A 787 -12.77 21.86 -1.73
C GLN A 787 -13.74 23.05 -1.66
N PRO A 788 -13.36 24.17 -1.03
CA PRO A 788 -14.20 25.35 -0.98
C PRO A 788 -14.54 25.90 -2.38
N ILE A 789 -15.82 26.17 -2.63
CA ILE A 789 -16.32 26.65 -3.95
C ILE A 789 -15.61 27.96 -4.36
N ASN A 790 -15.42 28.89 -3.41
CA ASN A 790 -14.76 30.16 -3.69
C ASN A 790 -13.25 30.04 -4.01
N LEU A 791 -12.65 28.88 -3.83
CA LEU A 791 -11.25 28.59 -4.18
C LEU A 791 -11.14 27.67 -5.39
N ALA A 792 -12.26 27.21 -5.95
CA ALA A 792 -12.26 26.38 -7.15
C ALA A 792 -11.86 27.20 -8.38
N GLU A 793 -11.11 26.61 -9.31
CA GLU A 793 -10.71 27.27 -10.56
C GLU A 793 -11.92 27.66 -11.43
N LYS A 794 -12.95 26.80 -11.44
CA LYS A 794 -14.23 26.99 -12.15
C LYS A 794 -15.38 26.64 -11.21
N PRO A 795 -15.93 27.60 -10.47
CA PRO A 795 -16.99 27.37 -9.51
C PRO A 795 -18.23 26.66 -10.08
N GLU A 796 -18.60 26.95 -11.34
CA GLU A 796 -19.75 26.35 -12.01
C GLU A 796 -19.55 24.84 -12.27
N ILE A 797 -18.35 24.46 -12.71
CA ILE A 797 -17.98 23.04 -12.92
C ILE A 797 -17.90 22.31 -11.56
N HIS A 798 -17.38 23.01 -10.54
CA HIS A 798 -17.35 22.46 -9.19
C HIS A 798 -18.77 22.23 -8.64
N LEU A 799 -19.72 23.12 -8.92
CA LEU A 799 -21.12 22.94 -8.58
C LEU A 799 -21.72 21.68 -9.24
N LEU A 800 -21.47 21.48 -10.53
CA LEU A 800 -21.89 20.26 -11.24
C LEU A 800 -21.29 19.00 -10.58
N LYS A 801 -20.02 19.09 -10.13
CA LYS A 801 -19.38 17.98 -9.42
C LYS A 801 -20.04 17.72 -8.07
N LEU A 802 -20.43 18.75 -7.33
CA LEU A 802 -21.17 18.56 -6.08
C LEU A 802 -22.53 17.86 -6.32
N LEU A 803 -23.24 18.21 -7.38
CA LEU A 803 -24.50 17.55 -7.77
C LEU A 803 -24.29 16.10 -8.19
N GLU A 804 -23.21 15.80 -8.93
CA GLU A 804 -22.85 14.42 -9.31
C GLU A 804 -22.60 13.54 -8.11
N ILE A 805 -21.91 14.07 -7.10
CA ILE A 805 -21.50 13.30 -5.93
C ILE A 805 -22.44 13.40 -4.73
N GLY A 806 -23.48 14.23 -4.77
CA GLY A 806 -24.34 14.50 -3.62
C GLY A 806 -23.64 15.29 -2.50
N GLY A 807 -22.64 16.11 -2.84
CA GLY A 807 -21.81 16.84 -1.88
C GLY A 807 -22.40 18.19 -1.46
N LEU A 808 -22.09 18.62 -0.23
CA LEU A 808 -22.59 19.88 0.34
C LEU A 808 -21.82 21.09 -0.20
N PRO A 809 -22.48 22.27 -0.38
CA PRO A 809 -21.82 23.51 -0.70
C PRO A 809 -20.95 23.98 0.49
N TYR A 810 -19.67 24.18 0.23
CA TYR A 810 -18.69 24.55 1.22
C TYR A 810 -17.92 25.81 0.79
N TYR A 811 -17.82 26.77 1.73
CA TYR A 811 -17.10 28.01 1.54
C TYR A 811 -16.08 28.23 2.66
N ARG A 812 -14.90 28.80 2.32
CA ARG A 812 -13.87 29.24 3.25
C ARG A 812 -13.78 30.75 3.17
N TRP A 813 -14.18 31.45 4.23
CA TRP A 813 -14.27 32.90 4.21
C TRP A 813 -13.44 33.59 5.28
N SER A 814 -13.06 34.84 4.96
CA SER A 814 -12.56 35.82 5.89
C SER A 814 -13.40 37.09 5.81
N TYR A 815 -13.45 37.88 6.89
CA TYR A 815 -14.11 39.17 6.93
C TYR A 815 -13.20 40.24 6.31
N GLU A 816 -11.88 40.15 6.54
CA GLU A 816 -10.88 41.00 5.91
C GLU A 816 -10.59 40.55 4.47
N LYS A 817 -10.11 41.48 3.63
CA LYS A 817 -9.78 41.18 2.23
C LYS A 817 -8.64 40.17 2.10
N GLY A 818 -8.68 39.32 1.09
CA GLY A 818 -7.68 38.30 0.81
C GLY A 818 -6.22 38.82 0.64
N SER A 819 -6.02 40.10 0.38
CA SER A 819 -4.67 40.68 0.34
C SER A 819 -3.90 40.56 1.68
N VAL A 820 -4.61 40.35 2.79
CA VAL A 820 -4.03 40.19 4.14
C VAL A 820 -3.27 38.88 4.25
N VAL A 821 -3.68 37.80 3.53
CA VAL A 821 -3.01 36.48 3.60
C VAL A 821 -1.64 36.44 2.95
N LYS A 822 -1.25 37.47 2.22
CA LYS A 822 0.05 37.56 1.56
C LYS A 822 1.20 37.34 2.56
N LYS A 823 2.15 36.49 2.25
CA LYS A 823 3.26 36.08 3.12
C LYS A 823 2.81 35.34 4.42
N SER A 824 1.75 34.56 4.35
CA SER A 824 1.31 33.64 5.40
C SER A 824 1.19 32.21 4.82
N GLU A 825 0.85 31.24 5.64
CA GLU A 825 0.53 29.86 5.22
C GLU A 825 -0.60 29.80 4.18
N TYR A 826 -1.49 30.78 4.14
CA TYR A 826 -2.62 30.90 3.20
C TYR A 826 -2.33 31.82 2.01
N ASN A 827 -1.05 32.01 1.65
CA ASN A 827 -0.63 32.95 0.61
C ASN A 827 -1.22 32.67 -0.78
N ASP A 828 -1.58 31.40 -1.05
CA ASP A 828 -2.24 30.93 -2.27
C ASP A 828 -3.76 31.11 -2.26
N GLN A 829 -4.36 31.43 -1.09
CA GLN A 829 -5.80 31.48 -0.89
C GLN A 829 -6.33 32.91 -0.77
N PHE A 830 -6.14 33.72 -1.80
CA PHE A 830 -6.53 35.14 -1.78
C PHE A 830 -8.01 35.39 -2.10
N SER A 831 -8.79 34.42 -2.62
CA SER A 831 -10.22 34.53 -2.93
C SER A 831 -11.11 34.12 -1.74
N ILE A 832 -10.82 34.64 -0.54
CA ILE A 832 -11.52 34.28 0.70
C ILE A 832 -12.38 35.40 1.29
N TYR A 833 -12.38 36.59 0.71
CA TYR A 833 -13.16 37.70 1.22
C TYR A 833 -14.66 37.46 0.99
N TYR A 834 -15.45 37.33 2.07
CA TYR A 834 -16.88 37.02 2.00
C TYR A 834 -17.68 37.95 1.10
N GLY A 835 -17.32 39.23 1.05
CA GLY A 835 -18.04 40.26 0.29
C GLY A 835 -18.06 40.03 -1.21
N ASP A 836 -17.06 39.30 -1.73
CA ASP A 836 -16.98 38.95 -3.15
C ASP A 836 -17.86 37.76 -3.52
N HIS A 837 -18.24 36.90 -2.54
CA HIS A 837 -18.87 35.59 -2.76
C HIS A 837 -20.28 35.45 -2.17
N LEU A 838 -20.73 36.34 -1.27
CA LEU A 838 -21.96 36.16 -0.50
C LEU A 838 -23.20 35.94 -1.39
N GLU A 839 -23.40 36.76 -2.41
CA GLU A 839 -24.58 36.65 -3.29
C GLU A 839 -24.56 35.37 -4.13
N GLU A 840 -23.40 35.01 -4.66
CA GLU A 840 -23.21 33.78 -5.41
C GLU A 840 -23.40 32.56 -4.53
N ALA A 841 -22.88 32.56 -3.30
CA ALA A 841 -22.99 31.47 -2.35
C ALA A 841 -24.47 31.19 -2.00
N VAL A 842 -25.29 32.27 -1.77
CA VAL A 842 -26.71 32.14 -1.54
C VAL A 842 -27.44 31.53 -2.75
N LYS A 843 -27.08 31.97 -3.97
CA LYS A 843 -27.63 31.41 -5.21
C LYS A 843 -27.32 29.92 -5.33
N TYR A 844 -26.06 29.54 -5.19
CA TYR A 844 -25.58 28.14 -5.35
C TYR A 844 -26.14 27.24 -4.25
N TYR A 845 -26.21 27.73 -3.01
CA TYR A 845 -26.87 27.02 -1.93
C TYR A 845 -28.34 26.71 -2.23
N ASN A 846 -29.12 27.72 -2.65
CA ASN A 846 -30.54 27.51 -2.97
C ASN A 846 -30.73 26.52 -4.15
N GLU A 847 -29.86 26.57 -5.15
CA GLU A 847 -29.87 25.67 -6.30
C GLU A 847 -29.61 24.22 -5.85
N VAL A 848 -28.52 23.97 -5.11
CA VAL A 848 -28.15 22.65 -4.59
C VAL A 848 -29.16 22.13 -3.59
N ASN A 849 -29.65 23.00 -2.66
CA ASN A 849 -30.62 22.65 -1.65
C ASN A 849 -31.96 22.19 -2.27
N SER A 850 -32.38 22.82 -3.37
CA SER A 850 -33.63 22.44 -4.07
C SER A 850 -33.64 21.01 -4.60
N ILE A 851 -32.47 20.37 -4.66
CA ILE A 851 -32.23 18.99 -5.16
C ILE A 851 -31.84 18.09 -4.00
N LEU A 852 -30.76 18.44 -3.31
CA LEU A 852 -30.12 17.55 -2.34
C LEU A 852 -30.90 17.48 -1.02
N ALA A 853 -31.77 18.43 -0.69
CA ALA A 853 -32.62 18.28 0.48
C ALA A 853 -33.52 17.03 0.44
N GLU A 854 -33.95 16.62 -0.77
CA GLU A 854 -34.76 15.41 -0.98
C GLU A 854 -33.90 14.14 -1.08
N LEU A 855 -32.55 14.28 -1.28
CA LEU A 855 -31.66 13.18 -1.62
C LEU A 855 -30.61 12.90 -0.52
N GLN A 856 -30.44 13.80 0.47
CA GLN A 856 -29.34 13.70 1.45
C GLN A 856 -29.32 12.40 2.28
N ASP A 857 -30.48 11.78 2.50
CA ASP A 857 -30.65 10.50 3.20
C ASP A 857 -30.78 9.30 2.24
N LYS A 858 -30.75 9.52 0.91
CA LYS A 858 -30.92 8.49 -0.11
C LYS A 858 -29.56 7.97 -0.57
N GLU A 859 -29.41 6.66 -0.60
CA GLU A 859 -28.19 6.04 -1.10
C GLU A 859 -28.01 6.27 -2.60
N ILE A 860 -26.80 6.59 -3.03
CA ILE A 860 -26.42 6.51 -4.45
C ILE A 860 -26.25 5.02 -4.77
N ILE A 861 -27.14 4.47 -5.61
CA ILE A 861 -27.14 3.05 -5.95
C ILE A 861 -26.47 2.77 -7.29
N LYS A 862 -26.36 3.77 -8.18
CA LYS A 862 -25.69 3.63 -9.47
C LYS A 862 -25.09 4.96 -9.91
N HIS A 863 -23.85 4.89 -10.38
CA HIS A 863 -23.20 5.94 -11.14
C HIS A 863 -22.80 5.37 -12.51
N GLU A 864 -23.14 6.06 -13.57
CA GLU A 864 -22.96 5.56 -14.92
C GLU A 864 -22.42 6.66 -15.84
N LYS A 865 -21.35 6.36 -16.54
CA LYS A 865 -20.84 7.20 -17.62
C LYS A 865 -21.56 6.84 -18.91
N LEU A 866 -22.39 7.74 -19.39
CA LEU A 866 -23.19 7.53 -20.60
C LEU A 866 -22.40 7.83 -21.87
N ASP A 867 -21.53 8.85 -21.81
CA ASP A 867 -20.60 9.26 -22.88
C ASP A 867 -19.41 10.00 -22.25
N SER A 868 -18.47 10.45 -23.08
CA SER A 868 -17.39 11.32 -22.65
C SER A 868 -17.92 12.50 -21.90
N ASP A 869 -17.74 12.88 -20.74
CA ASP A 869 -18.27 14.03 -20.03
C ASP A 869 -19.77 14.05 -19.72
N ILE A 870 -20.49 12.91 -19.84
CA ILE A 870 -21.89 12.79 -19.49
C ILE A 870 -22.08 11.66 -18.50
N TYR A 871 -22.68 11.99 -17.34
CA TYR A 871 -22.85 11.05 -16.24
C TYR A 871 -24.30 11.03 -15.76
N LYS A 872 -24.73 9.85 -15.29
CA LYS A 872 -26.04 9.65 -14.64
C LYS A 872 -25.85 9.05 -13.27
N VAL A 873 -26.47 9.67 -12.27
CA VAL A 873 -26.40 9.26 -10.87
C VAL A 873 -27.80 8.89 -10.41
N LEU A 874 -28.00 7.65 -10.00
CA LEU A 874 -29.29 7.10 -9.58
C LEU A 874 -29.29 6.88 -8.07
N TYR A 875 -30.38 7.33 -7.44
CA TYR A 875 -30.63 7.18 -6.01
C TYR A 875 -31.64 6.08 -5.71
N GLU A 876 -31.62 5.54 -4.49
CA GLU A 876 -32.48 4.41 -4.06
C GLU A 876 -33.99 4.66 -4.20
N ASN A 877 -34.43 5.93 -4.15
CA ASN A 877 -35.82 6.32 -4.35
C ASN A 877 -36.24 6.44 -5.83
N GLY A 878 -35.37 6.04 -6.75
CA GLY A 878 -35.61 6.14 -8.21
C GLY A 878 -35.36 7.52 -8.80
N SER A 879 -35.04 8.53 -7.99
CA SER A 879 -34.60 9.84 -8.50
C SER A 879 -33.22 9.74 -9.12
N TYR A 880 -32.96 10.54 -10.14
CA TYR A 880 -31.64 10.60 -10.75
C TYR A 880 -31.26 11.98 -11.26
N ILE A 881 -29.95 12.21 -11.34
CA ILE A 881 -29.37 13.43 -11.89
C ILE A 881 -28.53 13.05 -13.12
N ILE A 882 -28.74 13.77 -14.24
CA ILE A 882 -27.87 13.67 -15.43
C ILE A 882 -27.00 14.92 -15.45
N ILE A 883 -25.70 14.75 -15.54
CA ILE A 883 -24.70 15.82 -15.58
C ILE A 883 -24.05 15.86 -16.97
N ASN A 884 -24.02 17.02 -17.57
CA ASN A 884 -23.33 17.30 -18.84
C ASN A 884 -22.17 18.27 -18.58
N TYR A 885 -20.95 17.77 -18.57
CA TYR A 885 -19.72 18.59 -18.47
C TYR A 885 -19.25 19.09 -19.83
N SER A 886 -19.79 18.58 -20.94
CA SER A 886 -19.35 18.91 -22.28
C SER A 886 -19.70 20.36 -22.67
N GLN A 887 -19.02 20.88 -23.70
CA GLN A 887 -19.31 22.20 -24.27
C GLN A 887 -20.51 22.19 -25.21
N GLU A 888 -21.15 21.04 -25.41
CA GLU A 888 -22.26 20.85 -26.32
C GLU A 888 -23.54 20.50 -25.55
N LYS A 889 -24.67 20.84 -26.18
CA LYS A 889 -26.00 20.41 -25.76
C LYS A 889 -26.22 18.96 -26.13
N VAL A 890 -26.74 18.16 -25.20
CA VAL A 890 -26.99 16.73 -25.39
C VAL A 890 -28.45 16.38 -25.14
N GLU A 891 -28.89 15.26 -25.69
CA GLU A 891 -30.20 14.66 -25.40
C GLU A 891 -29.99 13.28 -24.76
N VAL A 892 -30.50 13.11 -23.53
CA VAL A 892 -30.41 11.88 -22.76
C VAL A 892 -31.77 11.58 -22.14
N ASP A 893 -32.24 10.34 -22.28
CA ASP A 893 -33.54 9.87 -21.75
C ASP A 893 -34.75 10.76 -22.21
N GLY A 894 -34.65 11.39 -23.40
CA GLY A 894 -35.64 12.31 -23.93
C GLY A 894 -35.57 13.73 -23.33
N PHE A 895 -34.57 14.03 -22.47
CA PHE A 895 -34.34 15.37 -21.94
C PHE A 895 -33.20 16.04 -22.68
N ILE A 896 -33.39 17.34 -22.96
CA ILE A 896 -32.34 18.20 -23.48
C ILE A 896 -31.62 18.84 -22.34
N ILE A 897 -30.27 18.68 -22.27
CA ILE A 897 -29.39 19.24 -21.27
C ILE A 897 -28.39 20.16 -21.96
N ASN A 898 -28.34 21.43 -21.53
CA ASN A 898 -27.41 22.39 -22.16
C ASN A 898 -25.95 22.03 -21.86
N SER A 899 -25.03 22.73 -22.53
CA SER A 899 -23.60 22.70 -22.24
C SER A 899 -23.33 23.10 -20.79
N GLN A 900 -22.52 22.27 -20.08
CA GLN A 900 -22.14 22.51 -18.68
C GLN A 900 -23.37 22.76 -17.76
N ASP A 901 -24.33 21.85 -17.85
CA ASP A 901 -25.62 21.93 -17.15
C ASP A 901 -26.02 20.55 -16.63
N TYR A 902 -27.12 20.48 -15.92
CA TYR A 902 -27.64 19.24 -15.36
C TYR A 902 -29.16 19.11 -15.53
N LYS A 903 -29.67 17.91 -15.29
CA LYS A 903 -31.11 17.66 -15.20
C LYS A 903 -31.42 16.74 -14.03
N PHE A 904 -32.22 17.23 -13.07
CA PHE A 904 -32.77 16.43 -12.00
C PHE A 904 -34.14 15.87 -12.38
N ILE A 905 -34.32 14.57 -12.21
CA ILE A 905 -35.57 13.85 -12.43
C ILE A 905 -35.95 13.15 -11.12
N ARG A 906 -37.15 13.47 -10.62
CA ARG A 906 -37.70 12.79 -9.45
C ARG A 906 -38.18 11.40 -9.82
N GLY A 907 -37.93 10.42 -8.96
CA GLY A 907 -38.46 9.09 -9.05
C GLY A 907 -39.96 9.10 -8.81
N ASP A 908 -40.69 8.24 -9.46
CA ASP A 908 -42.09 7.98 -9.15
C ASP A 908 -42.12 7.32 -7.75
N MET A 909 -42.73 7.96 -6.77
CA MET A 909 -42.96 7.41 -5.43
C MET A 909 -43.89 6.21 -5.45
#